data_0f5c54cd07aae6f8f3e88da0277ef5d3
#
_entry.id   0f5c54cd07aae6f8f3e88da0277ef5d3
#
_cell.length_a   1.000
_cell.length_b   1.000
_cell.length_c   1.000
_cell.angle_alpha   90.00
_cell.angle_beta   90.00
_cell.angle_gamma   90.00
#
_symmetry.space_group_name_H-M   'P 1'
#
loop_
_entity.id
_entity.type
_entity.pdbx_description
1 polymer ?
#
loop_
_entity_poly.entity_id
_entity_poly.type
_entity_poly.pdbx_seq_one_letter_code
_entity_poly.pdbx_strand_id
1 'polypeptide(L)'
;VHGGDNMAMYAWHQIPAVDMLFNTADQNSTQFGNIRAVKELRSIANQFGRVRTLSETYGAAGWELTFEDMKRNGDWEYVLGVNFMNQHLTYMNLTGDRKHDFPQGISYQTPWWKDYRVLNDYFARLSVALSSGEQVNDILILEPTTTTWMYYSPTKSHAQLAKIGESFHNFLSELEDYQVEYDLGAENTIKDFGAVAGNQFVINQRSYSTVVLPPTFENFDKKTFELVQTFLDNGGTIYCFGERPVYIDGKMDTRVAQISAHKNWHATKDVKDLISKIDLSEFLLHDPESVGGDLYHMRRELEDGQIVFLTNFSLTENSKGTFSMDGASVKVMDAFTGEARFHPTQAFEDRVDMSFDLPPAGSELLFVSNNVVPPTPPQPRVQFTEMSTEPSSIERVEPNFLTLDYIDLKVGDEKYEDIYFYTGGLKIWEAHGYPDNPWVSSVQWKSEWVKADTFGVGTGFEAHYPFPVGQGVDLSSLRAVVENPTLWEVQINGTTIKPIPGEWAIDHTWGVFDISSNVVIGENVISIFMRPMSIYAEIEPVYVIGNFDLEPQEQGWKLVPQTALETGSWKKQGLPFYAYDIRYSKKVDGLNGPVKVKLNAWEGTVASIFVNGEKAGIIGWQPYELDISEFVSAEENRIDVYVTGSFKNLLGPHHNVTRRGIVTPWSFKYAPEQQPQGTDYDLLDYGLMEDFDIFVSE
;
A
#
# COMPACT_ATOMS: atom_id res chain seq x y z
N VAL A 1 -7.27 -0.88 -18.33
CA VAL A 1 -6.93 0.12 -19.31
C VAL A 1 -6.57 -0.59 -20.61
N HIS A 2 -7.11 -0.08 -21.69
CA HIS A 2 -6.99 -0.71 -23.01
C HIS A 2 -6.16 0.18 -23.94
N GLY A 3 -5.02 0.68 -23.41
CA GLY A 3 -4.03 1.42 -24.19
C GLY A 3 -3.29 0.48 -25.14
N GLY A 4 -2.81 1.01 -26.24
CA GLY A 4 -2.07 0.21 -27.22
C GLY A 4 -0.64 -0.10 -26.80
N ASP A 5 0.06 0.89 -26.21
CA ASP A 5 1.48 0.82 -25.83
C ASP A 5 1.75 1.93 -24.81
N ASN A 6 1.94 1.56 -23.55
CA ASN A 6 2.17 2.51 -22.47
C ASN A 6 3.51 3.24 -22.65
N MET A 7 4.57 2.52 -23.05
CA MET A 7 5.90 3.10 -23.21
C MET A 7 5.91 4.17 -24.32
N ALA A 8 5.22 3.94 -25.42
CA ALA A 8 5.09 4.93 -26.48
C ALA A 8 4.38 6.21 -26.01
N MET A 9 3.43 6.10 -25.07
CA MET A 9 2.78 7.25 -24.45
C MET A 9 3.70 7.95 -23.45
N TYR A 10 4.39 7.20 -22.60
CA TYR A 10 5.32 7.73 -21.59
C TYR A 10 6.46 8.57 -22.20
N ALA A 11 6.90 8.22 -23.41
CA ALA A 11 7.96 8.96 -24.12
C ALA A 11 7.66 10.47 -24.26
N TRP A 12 6.39 10.85 -24.26
CA TRP A 12 5.92 12.25 -24.40
C TRP A 12 5.61 12.93 -23.07
N HIS A 13 5.66 12.21 -21.95
CA HIS A 13 5.42 12.78 -20.62
C HIS A 13 6.70 13.39 -20.04
N GLN A 14 6.57 14.55 -19.37
CA GLN A 14 7.66 15.16 -18.59
C GLN A 14 7.93 14.36 -17.31
N ILE A 15 6.87 13.88 -16.69
CA ILE A 15 6.91 12.96 -15.54
C ILE A 15 6.03 11.77 -15.92
N PRO A 16 6.61 10.68 -16.43
CA PRO A 16 5.85 9.44 -16.63
C PRO A 16 5.26 8.96 -15.32
N ALA A 17 4.02 8.46 -15.36
CA ALA A 17 3.29 8.07 -14.17
C ALA A 17 2.57 6.73 -14.32
N VAL A 18 2.51 5.96 -13.23
CA VAL A 18 1.80 4.68 -13.12
C VAL A 18 0.81 4.74 -11.96
N ASP A 19 -0.25 3.95 -12.05
CA ASP A 19 -1.23 3.73 -11.00
C ASP A 19 -0.98 2.34 -10.41
N MET A 20 -0.58 2.30 -9.12
CA MET A 20 -0.24 1.07 -8.38
C MET A 20 -1.27 0.82 -7.29
N LEU A 21 -2.30 0.04 -7.65
CA LEU A 21 -3.40 -0.29 -6.76
C LEU A 21 -3.09 -1.49 -5.87
N PHE A 22 -3.82 -1.54 -4.73
CA PHE A 22 -3.87 -2.64 -3.78
C PHE A 22 -2.65 -2.73 -2.84
N ASN A 23 -2.84 -3.45 -1.75
CA ASN A 23 -1.76 -3.86 -0.84
C ASN A 23 -1.13 -5.17 -1.33
N THR A 24 -0.79 -5.21 -2.61
CA THR A 24 -0.20 -6.41 -3.22
C THR A 24 0.69 -5.99 -4.37
N ALA A 25 1.89 -6.55 -4.41
CA ALA A 25 2.77 -6.40 -5.55
C ALA A 25 2.87 -7.72 -6.29
N ASP A 26 3.24 -7.62 -7.55
CA ASP A 26 3.61 -8.75 -8.41
C ASP A 26 2.60 -9.90 -8.49
N GLN A 27 1.32 -9.59 -8.47
CA GLN A 27 0.27 -10.61 -8.34
C GLN A 27 0.00 -11.43 -9.59
N ASN A 28 0.25 -10.92 -10.76
CA ASN A 28 0.13 -11.61 -12.04
C ASN A 28 0.32 -10.63 -13.22
N SER A 29 0.09 -11.11 -14.44
CA SER A 29 0.17 -10.32 -15.68
C SER A 29 -0.86 -9.19 -15.82
N THR A 30 -1.62 -8.86 -14.78
CA THR A 30 -2.55 -7.73 -14.79
C THR A 30 -1.82 -6.39 -14.72
N GLN A 31 -2.46 -5.31 -15.14
CA GLN A 31 -1.84 -4.01 -15.29
C GLN A 31 -1.41 -3.36 -13.97
N PHE A 32 -2.07 -3.70 -12.86
CA PHE A 32 -1.84 -3.10 -11.57
C PHE A 32 -0.98 -4.01 -10.69
N GLY A 33 0.01 -3.41 -9.98
CA GLY A 33 0.78 -4.12 -8.98
C GLY A 33 1.75 -5.16 -9.53
N ASN A 34 2.36 -4.93 -10.70
CA ASN A 34 3.37 -5.82 -11.23
C ASN A 34 4.66 -5.11 -11.68
N ILE A 35 5.73 -5.87 -11.72
CA ILE A 35 7.09 -5.42 -12.11
C ILE A 35 7.06 -4.71 -13.46
N ARG A 36 6.38 -5.25 -14.44
CA ARG A 36 6.32 -4.70 -15.80
C ARG A 36 5.86 -3.25 -15.80
N ALA A 37 4.80 -2.91 -15.07
CA ALA A 37 4.23 -1.56 -15.05
C ALA A 37 5.26 -0.49 -14.62
N VAL A 38 6.07 -0.82 -13.60
CA VAL A 38 7.11 0.11 -13.11
C VAL A 38 8.35 0.08 -14.02
N LYS A 39 8.74 -1.08 -14.55
CA LYS A 39 9.87 -1.18 -15.48
C LYS A 39 9.59 -0.48 -16.83
N GLU A 40 8.38 -0.53 -17.38
CA GLU A 40 7.99 0.26 -18.56
C GLU A 40 8.20 1.76 -18.32
N LEU A 41 7.67 2.24 -17.20
CA LEU A 41 7.79 3.62 -16.75
C LEU A 41 9.25 4.05 -16.62
N ARG A 42 10.05 3.25 -15.90
CA ARG A 42 11.43 3.58 -15.60
C ARG A 42 12.32 3.51 -16.84
N SER A 43 12.13 2.51 -17.68
CA SER A 43 12.91 2.34 -18.92
C SER A 43 12.75 3.57 -19.83
N ILE A 44 11.52 4.05 -20.00
CA ILE A 44 11.30 5.30 -20.76
C ILE A 44 11.94 6.50 -20.08
N ALA A 45 11.88 6.60 -18.74
CA ALA A 45 12.54 7.69 -18.04
C ALA A 45 14.06 7.67 -18.27
N ASN A 46 14.69 6.51 -18.23
CA ASN A 46 16.11 6.32 -18.56
C ASN A 46 16.41 6.72 -20.02
N GLN A 47 15.64 6.19 -20.96
CA GLN A 47 15.83 6.41 -22.41
C GLN A 47 15.65 7.88 -22.79
N PHE A 48 14.76 8.62 -22.13
CA PHE A 48 14.46 10.02 -22.44
C PHE A 48 15.07 11.03 -21.46
N GLY A 49 15.93 10.59 -20.54
CA GLY A 49 16.59 11.47 -19.56
C GLY A 49 15.60 12.15 -18.62
N ARG A 50 14.50 11.46 -18.25
CA ARG A 50 13.53 11.98 -17.28
C ARG A 50 14.01 11.69 -15.87
N VAL A 51 14.13 12.71 -15.06
CA VAL A 51 14.62 12.58 -13.68
C VAL A 51 13.55 11.99 -12.77
N ARG A 52 12.26 12.35 -13.00
CA ARG A 52 11.14 11.93 -12.15
C ARG A 52 10.25 10.90 -12.83
N THR A 53 9.87 9.91 -12.03
CA THR A 53 8.89 8.88 -12.32
C THR A 53 7.90 8.85 -11.16
N LEU A 54 6.62 8.93 -11.45
CA LEU A 54 5.57 9.05 -10.43
C LEU A 54 4.77 7.76 -10.31
N SER A 55 4.39 7.40 -9.09
CA SER A 55 3.34 6.43 -8.82
C SER A 55 2.19 7.07 -8.05
N GLU A 56 0.95 6.79 -8.47
CA GLU A 56 -0.22 6.88 -7.59
C GLU A 56 -0.30 5.58 -6.81
N THR A 57 -0.11 5.65 -5.49
CA THR A 57 0.18 4.48 -4.65
C THR A 57 -0.90 4.29 -3.59
N TYR A 58 -1.17 3.04 -3.19
CA TYR A 58 -2.08 2.60 -2.13
C TYR A 58 -3.59 2.63 -2.47
N GLY A 59 -4.00 3.08 -3.65
CA GLY A 59 -5.42 3.06 -4.03
C GLY A 59 -6.03 1.66 -3.88
N ALA A 60 -7.22 1.58 -3.31
CA ALA A 60 -7.93 0.31 -3.07
C ALA A 60 -7.21 -0.69 -2.13
N ALA A 61 -6.19 -0.27 -1.38
CA ALA A 61 -5.51 -1.13 -0.41
C ALA A 61 -6.33 -1.41 0.85
N GLY A 62 -7.45 -0.70 1.05
CA GLY A 62 -8.34 -0.85 2.19
C GLY A 62 -7.97 0.01 3.40
N TRP A 63 -8.92 0.16 4.31
CA TRP A 63 -8.71 0.89 5.56
C TRP A 63 -7.73 0.19 6.50
N GLU A 64 -7.43 -1.09 6.28
CA GLU A 64 -6.52 -1.93 7.05
C GLU A 64 -5.03 -1.73 6.76
N LEU A 65 -4.66 -0.95 5.77
CA LEU A 65 -3.27 -0.76 5.34
C LEU A 65 -2.40 -0.23 6.49
N THR A 66 -1.37 -0.99 6.86
CA THR A 66 -0.44 -0.66 7.97
C THR A 66 0.75 0.18 7.49
N PHE A 67 1.52 0.75 8.44
CA PHE A 67 2.78 1.44 8.09
C PHE A 67 3.82 0.48 7.51
N GLU A 68 3.84 -0.78 7.96
CA GLU A 68 4.70 -1.82 7.36
C GLU A 68 4.33 -2.07 5.90
N ASP A 69 3.03 -2.17 5.61
CA ASP A 69 2.56 -2.32 4.23
C ASP A 69 2.88 -1.11 3.36
N MET A 70 2.67 0.12 3.90
CA MET A 70 2.97 1.35 3.19
C MET A 70 4.45 1.45 2.85
N LYS A 71 5.32 1.15 3.83
CA LYS A 71 6.77 1.13 3.61
C LYS A 71 7.16 0.07 2.59
N ARG A 72 6.72 -1.17 2.78
CA ARG A 72 7.03 -2.31 1.91
C ARG A 72 6.65 -2.05 0.45
N ASN A 73 5.40 -1.62 0.21
CA ASN A 73 4.93 -1.32 -1.14
C ASN A 73 5.69 -0.15 -1.76
N GLY A 74 5.90 0.93 -1.00
CA GLY A 74 6.65 2.08 -1.47
C GLY A 74 8.11 1.76 -1.77
N ASP A 75 8.78 1.00 -0.92
CA ASP A 75 10.16 0.54 -1.13
C ASP A 75 10.28 -0.30 -2.41
N TRP A 76 9.34 -1.19 -2.65
CA TRP A 76 9.27 -2.02 -3.84
C TRP A 76 9.07 -1.18 -5.12
N GLU A 77 8.19 -0.19 -5.09
CA GLU A 77 8.03 0.73 -6.21
C GLU A 77 9.30 1.54 -6.48
N TYR A 78 9.96 2.00 -5.39
CA TYR A 78 11.19 2.80 -5.50
C TYR A 78 12.38 1.99 -6.01
N VAL A 79 12.54 0.76 -5.56
CA VAL A 79 13.65 -0.11 -6.04
C VAL A 79 13.46 -0.49 -7.50
N LEU A 80 12.23 -0.60 -8.00
CA LEU A 80 11.94 -0.84 -9.40
C LEU A 80 12.05 0.42 -10.28
N GLY A 81 12.04 1.62 -9.68
CA GLY A 81 12.33 2.83 -10.42
C GLY A 81 11.40 4.02 -10.25
N VAL A 82 10.38 3.94 -9.41
CA VAL A 82 9.63 5.12 -8.94
C VAL A 82 10.56 5.99 -8.08
N ASN A 83 10.41 7.29 -8.13
CA ASN A 83 11.12 8.22 -7.25
C ASN A 83 10.30 9.46 -6.89
N PHE A 84 9.00 9.40 -7.12
CA PHE A 84 8.04 10.40 -6.70
C PHE A 84 6.69 9.74 -6.44
N MET A 85 6.26 9.75 -5.19
CA MET A 85 5.03 9.12 -4.77
C MET A 85 3.91 10.14 -4.64
N ASN A 86 2.73 9.80 -5.15
CA ASN A 86 1.47 10.49 -4.93
C ASN A 86 0.49 9.49 -4.33
N GLN A 87 0.30 9.57 -3.03
CA GLN A 87 -0.57 8.61 -2.33
C GLN A 87 -2.03 8.81 -2.75
N HIS A 88 -2.71 7.75 -3.09
CA HIS A 88 -4.17 7.70 -3.28
C HIS A 88 -4.82 7.49 -1.91
N LEU A 89 -5.71 8.39 -1.44
CA LEU A 89 -5.78 9.82 -1.74
C LEU A 89 -6.17 10.57 -0.45
N THR A 90 -6.34 11.87 -0.53
CA THR A 90 -6.89 12.66 0.56
C THR A 90 -8.34 13.01 0.23
N TYR A 91 -9.29 12.49 0.99
CA TYR A 91 -10.70 12.85 0.85
C TYR A 91 -10.98 14.24 1.39
N MET A 92 -11.79 15.03 0.69
CA MET A 92 -12.28 16.30 1.23
C MET A 92 -13.17 16.08 2.46
N ASN A 93 -13.97 15.02 2.43
CA ASN A 93 -14.74 14.49 3.57
C ASN A 93 -15.07 13.02 3.32
N LEU A 94 -15.43 12.30 4.40
CA LEU A 94 -15.79 10.89 4.38
C LEU A 94 -17.33 10.66 4.31
N THR A 95 -18.10 11.67 3.95
CA THR A 95 -19.56 11.57 3.93
C THR A 95 -20.06 10.78 2.73
N GLY A 96 -21.05 9.92 2.97
CA GLY A 96 -21.70 9.12 1.95
C GLY A 96 -20.75 8.14 1.28
N ASP A 97 -20.97 7.87 0.00
CA ASP A 97 -20.22 6.90 -0.79
C ASP A 97 -18.73 7.25 -0.97
N ARG A 98 -18.31 8.49 -0.60
CA ARG A 98 -16.91 8.94 -0.70
C ARG A 98 -15.94 8.07 0.09
N LYS A 99 -16.30 7.65 1.31
CA LYS A 99 -15.46 6.75 2.13
C LYS A 99 -15.34 5.33 1.58
N HIS A 100 -16.17 4.98 0.60
CA HIS A 100 -16.15 3.68 -0.08
C HIS A 100 -15.32 3.70 -1.37
N ASP A 101 -14.92 4.88 -1.86
CA ASP A 101 -14.28 5.06 -3.16
C ASP A 101 -12.78 4.73 -3.11
N PHE A 102 -12.47 3.45 -3.22
CA PHE A 102 -11.10 2.90 -3.24
C PHE A 102 -10.25 3.31 -2.02
N PRO A 103 -10.75 3.08 -0.77
CA PRO A 103 -9.99 3.46 0.42
C PRO A 103 -8.62 2.79 0.41
N GLN A 104 -7.70 3.43 1.03
CA GLN A 104 -7.76 4.26 2.23
C GLN A 104 -7.70 5.76 1.93
N GLY A 105 -7.94 6.57 2.98
CA GLY A 105 -7.66 8.01 2.99
C GLY A 105 -6.39 8.34 3.77
N ILE A 106 -5.65 9.37 3.35
CA ILE A 106 -4.43 9.82 4.02
C ILE A 106 -4.65 11.29 4.44
N SER A 107 -5.24 11.47 5.60
CA SER A 107 -5.65 12.78 6.09
C SER A 107 -5.96 12.73 7.59
N TYR A 108 -6.32 13.89 8.16
CA TYR A 108 -6.67 14.08 9.57
C TYR A 108 -7.77 13.16 10.09
N GLN A 109 -8.60 12.60 9.21
CA GLN A 109 -9.65 11.66 9.59
C GLN A 109 -9.09 10.36 10.16
N THR A 110 -7.98 9.87 9.61
CA THR A 110 -7.42 8.57 10.02
C THR A 110 -6.76 8.62 11.38
N PRO A 111 -6.91 7.58 12.22
CA PRO A 111 -6.38 7.57 13.59
C PRO A 111 -4.86 7.79 13.70
N TRP A 112 -4.13 7.26 12.72
CA TRP A 112 -2.66 7.26 12.65
C TRP A 112 -2.06 8.52 11.98
N TRP A 113 -2.86 9.49 11.56
CA TRP A 113 -2.42 10.67 10.81
C TRP A 113 -1.26 11.44 11.45
N LYS A 114 -1.27 11.58 12.78
CA LYS A 114 -0.23 12.29 13.55
C LYS A 114 1.17 11.67 13.38
N ASP A 115 1.25 10.38 13.01
CA ASP A 115 2.49 9.63 12.87
C ASP A 115 2.96 9.53 11.42
N TYR A 116 2.10 9.82 10.45
CA TYR A 116 2.35 9.62 9.03
C TYR A 116 3.53 10.43 8.47
N ARG A 117 3.89 11.53 9.12
CA ARG A 117 5.04 12.34 8.74
C ARG A 117 6.34 11.53 8.66
N VAL A 118 6.51 10.49 9.47
CA VAL A 118 7.70 9.64 9.48
C VAL A 118 7.89 8.97 8.11
N LEU A 119 6.82 8.43 7.53
CA LEU A 119 6.85 7.84 6.20
C LEU A 119 7.05 8.89 5.10
N ASN A 120 6.43 10.06 5.22
CA ASN A 120 6.63 11.15 4.25
C ASN A 120 8.10 11.61 4.21
N ASP A 121 8.73 11.82 5.37
CA ASP A 121 10.13 12.24 5.47
C ASP A 121 11.07 11.13 4.93
N TYR A 122 10.76 9.86 5.20
CA TYR A 122 11.47 8.70 4.66
C TYR A 122 11.43 8.68 3.12
N PHE A 123 10.26 8.70 2.51
CA PHE A 123 10.12 8.68 1.05
C PHE A 123 10.63 9.96 0.38
N ALA A 124 10.58 11.10 1.07
CA ALA A 124 11.18 12.33 0.56
C ALA A 124 12.70 12.20 0.42
N ARG A 125 13.39 11.59 1.42
CA ARG A 125 14.84 11.34 1.35
C ARG A 125 15.19 10.29 0.29
N LEU A 126 14.42 9.19 0.20
CA LEU A 126 14.59 8.23 -0.90
C LEU A 126 14.37 8.88 -2.27
N SER A 127 13.38 9.77 -2.41
CA SER A 127 13.12 10.51 -3.65
C SER A 127 14.32 11.34 -4.08
N VAL A 128 15.02 11.96 -3.15
CA VAL A 128 16.26 12.72 -3.45
C VAL A 128 17.36 11.76 -3.88
N ALA A 129 17.64 10.73 -3.09
CA ALA A 129 18.70 9.76 -3.38
C ALA A 129 18.50 9.07 -4.73
N LEU A 130 17.32 8.48 -4.95
CA LEU A 130 16.99 7.68 -6.13
C LEU A 130 16.63 8.51 -7.38
N SER A 131 16.69 9.83 -7.31
CA SER A 131 16.65 10.72 -8.48
C SER A 131 18.01 11.30 -8.87
N SER A 132 19.04 11.04 -8.05
CA SER A 132 20.42 11.50 -8.30
C SER A 132 21.16 10.53 -9.24
N GLY A 133 22.08 11.03 -10.07
CA GLY A 133 22.86 10.20 -11.00
C GLY A 133 22.02 9.49 -12.06
N GLU A 134 22.59 8.45 -12.66
CA GLU A 134 21.95 7.63 -13.70
C GLU A 134 21.78 6.18 -13.24
N GLN A 135 20.68 5.55 -13.57
CA GLN A 135 20.48 4.13 -13.28
C GLN A 135 21.37 3.29 -14.23
N VAL A 136 21.97 2.25 -13.69
CA VAL A 136 22.83 1.33 -14.47
C VAL A 136 21.96 0.22 -15.07
N ASN A 137 21.83 0.19 -16.41
CA ASN A 137 21.10 -0.85 -17.12
C ASN A 137 21.71 -1.01 -18.54
N ASP A 138 22.47 -2.07 -18.79
CA ASP A 138 23.15 -2.31 -20.07
C ASP A 138 22.44 -3.32 -20.95
N ILE A 139 21.38 -3.95 -20.47
CA ILE A 139 20.59 -4.94 -21.16
C ILE A 139 19.26 -4.34 -21.62
N LEU A 140 18.92 -4.53 -22.88
CA LEU A 140 17.62 -4.15 -23.44
C LEU A 140 16.77 -5.39 -23.65
N ILE A 141 15.58 -5.45 -23.01
CA ILE A 141 14.61 -6.51 -23.24
C ILE A 141 13.49 -5.95 -24.14
N LEU A 142 13.30 -6.56 -25.31
CA LEU A 142 12.22 -6.14 -26.21
C LEU A 142 10.87 -6.64 -25.71
N GLU A 143 9.93 -5.73 -25.51
CA GLU A 143 8.58 -6.11 -25.13
C GLU A 143 7.82 -6.82 -26.26
N PRO A 144 7.07 -7.90 -25.98
CA PRO A 144 6.30 -8.62 -26.98
C PRO A 144 5.00 -7.90 -27.38
N THR A 145 4.98 -6.55 -27.40
CA THR A 145 3.79 -5.73 -27.64
C THR A 145 3.23 -5.95 -29.05
N THR A 146 4.07 -5.94 -30.08
CA THR A 146 3.62 -6.16 -31.46
C THR A 146 3.20 -7.61 -31.70
N THR A 147 3.82 -8.58 -31.01
CA THR A 147 3.34 -9.96 -30.97
C THR A 147 1.94 -10.04 -30.35
N THR A 148 1.72 -9.34 -29.23
CA THR A 148 0.42 -9.29 -28.54
C THR A 148 -0.68 -8.74 -29.45
N TRP A 149 -0.37 -7.71 -30.26
CA TRP A 149 -1.34 -7.13 -31.21
C TRP A 149 -1.79 -8.09 -32.30
N MET A 150 -0.99 -9.07 -32.68
CA MET A 150 -1.40 -10.10 -33.64
C MET A 150 -2.59 -10.95 -33.15
N TYR A 151 -2.75 -11.07 -31.83
CA TYR A 151 -3.78 -11.86 -31.16
C TYR A 151 -4.89 -11.03 -30.52
N TYR A 152 -4.74 -9.69 -30.49
CA TYR A 152 -5.71 -8.82 -29.84
C TYR A 152 -6.99 -8.66 -30.66
N SER A 153 -8.13 -8.75 -29.99
CA SER A 153 -9.44 -8.43 -30.55
C SER A 153 -10.30 -7.73 -29.47
N PRO A 154 -10.97 -6.61 -29.80
CA PRO A 154 -11.83 -5.90 -28.83
C PRO A 154 -13.10 -6.68 -28.47
N THR A 155 -13.46 -7.71 -29.26
CA THR A 155 -14.72 -8.45 -29.09
C THR A 155 -14.52 -9.92 -28.72
N LYS A 156 -13.31 -10.44 -28.76
CA LYS A 156 -13.01 -11.85 -28.49
C LYS A 156 -11.77 -11.98 -27.63
N SER A 157 -11.88 -12.75 -26.55
CA SER A 157 -10.70 -13.19 -25.80
C SER A 157 -9.90 -14.21 -26.63
N HIS A 158 -8.58 -14.14 -26.52
CA HIS A 158 -7.67 -15.07 -27.14
C HIS A 158 -6.73 -15.67 -26.12
N ALA A 159 -6.70 -16.99 -25.96
CA ALA A 159 -5.88 -17.68 -24.97
C ALA A 159 -4.37 -17.34 -25.06
N GLN A 160 -3.90 -17.04 -26.29
CA GLN A 160 -2.50 -16.67 -26.53
C GLN A 160 -2.13 -15.34 -25.85
N LEU A 161 -3.07 -14.41 -25.69
CA LEU A 161 -2.80 -13.14 -24.97
C LEU A 161 -2.45 -13.39 -23.50
N ALA A 162 -3.24 -14.23 -22.83
CA ALA A 162 -2.97 -14.61 -21.45
C ALA A 162 -1.60 -15.31 -21.33
N LYS A 163 -1.33 -16.25 -22.23
CA LYS A 163 -0.04 -16.97 -22.26
C LYS A 163 1.15 -16.04 -22.46
N ILE A 164 1.07 -15.07 -23.38
CA ILE A 164 2.14 -14.08 -23.61
C ILE A 164 2.34 -13.25 -22.36
N GLY A 165 1.24 -12.73 -21.76
CA GLY A 165 1.28 -11.92 -20.56
C GLY A 165 1.90 -12.66 -19.38
N GLU A 166 1.42 -13.87 -19.06
CA GLU A 166 1.98 -14.72 -18.00
C GLU A 166 3.45 -15.07 -18.23
N SER A 167 3.79 -15.47 -19.46
CA SER A 167 5.17 -15.85 -19.80
C SER A 167 6.13 -14.66 -19.65
N PHE A 168 5.71 -13.47 -20.07
CA PHE A 168 6.54 -12.27 -19.93
C PHE A 168 6.66 -11.82 -18.46
N HIS A 169 5.57 -11.87 -17.71
CA HIS A 169 5.58 -11.57 -16.28
C HIS A 169 6.55 -12.50 -15.53
N ASN A 170 6.39 -13.83 -15.66
CA ASN A 170 7.26 -14.79 -14.99
C ASN A 170 8.73 -14.62 -15.39
N PHE A 171 8.99 -14.26 -16.65
CA PHE A 171 10.34 -13.99 -17.13
C PHE A 171 10.96 -12.75 -16.45
N LEU A 172 10.20 -11.68 -16.29
CA LEU A 172 10.69 -10.49 -15.59
C LEU A 172 10.90 -10.77 -14.10
N SER A 173 9.98 -11.48 -13.43
CA SER A 173 10.14 -11.87 -12.03
C SER A 173 11.41 -12.71 -11.82
N GLU A 174 11.67 -13.69 -12.70
CA GLU A 174 12.88 -14.51 -12.62
C GLU A 174 14.17 -13.67 -12.83
N LEU A 175 14.14 -12.62 -13.67
CA LEU A 175 15.27 -11.70 -13.82
C LEU A 175 15.53 -10.89 -12.53
N GLU A 176 14.47 -10.42 -11.85
CA GLU A 176 14.61 -9.73 -10.56
C GLU A 176 15.17 -10.68 -9.49
N ASP A 177 14.73 -11.94 -9.43
CA ASP A 177 15.28 -12.95 -8.49
C ASP A 177 16.79 -13.12 -8.64
N TYR A 178 17.30 -13.04 -9.88
CA TYR A 178 18.74 -13.10 -10.18
C TYR A 178 19.41 -11.72 -10.21
N GLN A 179 18.73 -10.66 -9.80
CA GLN A 179 19.25 -9.28 -9.71
C GLN A 179 19.84 -8.78 -11.04
N VAL A 180 19.21 -9.11 -12.17
CA VAL A 180 19.64 -8.65 -13.49
C VAL A 180 19.19 -7.21 -13.72
N GLU A 181 20.09 -6.34 -14.13
CA GLU A 181 19.81 -4.93 -14.42
C GLU A 181 19.46 -4.75 -15.91
N TYR A 182 18.26 -4.26 -16.22
CA TYR A 182 17.78 -4.11 -17.58
C TYR A 182 16.79 -2.95 -17.75
N ASP A 183 16.67 -2.47 -18.99
CA ASP A 183 15.56 -1.65 -19.45
C ASP A 183 14.67 -2.44 -20.43
N LEU A 184 13.39 -2.08 -20.48
CA LEU A 184 12.46 -2.55 -21.49
C LEU A 184 12.53 -1.70 -22.76
N GLY A 185 12.27 -2.28 -23.91
CA GLY A 185 12.23 -1.58 -25.20
C GLY A 185 10.93 -1.85 -25.96
N ALA A 186 10.13 -0.80 -26.15
CA ALA A 186 8.94 -0.85 -26.96
C ALA A 186 9.26 -0.59 -28.44
N GLU A 187 8.77 -1.42 -29.35
CA GLU A 187 9.08 -1.29 -30.77
C GLU A 187 8.57 0.02 -31.38
N ASN A 188 7.48 0.60 -30.88
CA ASN A 188 7.03 1.93 -31.30
C ASN A 188 8.02 3.03 -30.94
N THR A 189 8.59 2.99 -29.75
CA THR A 189 9.64 3.93 -29.33
C THR A 189 10.93 3.71 -30.12
N ILE A 190 11.32 2.47 -30.35
CA ILE A 190 12.47 2.09 -31.20
C ILE A 190 12.29 2.59 -32.63
N LYS A 191 11.10 2.52 -33.18
CA LYS A 191 10.79 3.01 -34.52
C LYS A 191 11.11 4.48 -34.71
N ASP A 192 10.77 5.31 -33.71
CA ASP A 192 10.91 6.75 -33.80
C ASP A 192 12.29 7.23 -33.32
N PHE A 193 12.90 6.57 -32.32
CA PHE A 193 14.09 7.03 -31.62
C PHE A 193 15.24 6.01 -31.59
N GLY A 194 15.06 4.84 -32.21
CA GLY A 194 16.06 3.78 -32.26
C GLY A 194 17.15 4.02 -33.28
N ALA A 195 18.39 3.67 -32.91
CA ALA A 195 19.57 3.71 -33.77
C ALA A 195 20.56 2.57 -33.38
N VAL A 196 21.60 2.40 -34.17
CA VAL A 196 22.77 1.58 -33.81
C VAL A 196 24.01 2.44 -33.95
N ALA A 197 24.85 2.49 -32.90
CA ALA A 197 26.11 3.22 -32.86
C ALA A 197 27.24 2.26 -32.47
N GLY A 198 28.10 1.93 -33.43
CA GLY A 198 29.08 0.85 -33.24
C GLY A 198 28.39 -0.47 -32.94
N ASN A 199 28.79 -1.14 -31.88
CA ASN A 199 28.18 -2.36 -31.36
C ASN A 199 27.14 -2.12 -30.25
N GLN A 200 26.55 -0.92 -30.19
CA GLN A 200 25.53 -0.56 -29.22
C GLN A 200 24.16 -0.37 -29.89
N PHE A 201 23.13 -0.92 -29.29
CA PHE A 201 21.74 -0.63 -29.63
C PHE A 201 21.30 0.61 -28.86
N VAL A 202 20.86 1.66 -29.54
CA VAL A 202 20.59 2.97 -28.95
C VAL A 202 19.09 3.26 -29.02
N ILE A 203 18.52 3.71 -27.90
CA ILE A 203 17.18 4.29 -27.85
C ILE A 203 17.31 5.69 -27.24
N ASN A 204 17.18 6.71 -28.08
CA ASN A 204 17.35 8.12 -27.72
C ASN A 204 18.68 8.39 -27.00
N GLN A 205 18.71 8.48 -25.65
CA GLN A 205 19.91 8.79 -24.87
C GLN A 205 20.62 7.54 -24.30
N ARG A 206 19.98 6.37 -24.31
CA ARG A 206 20.52 5.14 -23.71
C ARG A 206 21.09 4.21 -24.77
N SER A 207 22.18 3.56 -24.40
CA SER A 207 22.91 2.60 -25.22
C SER A 207 22.98 1.26 -24.50
N TYR A 208 22.77 0.18 -25.24
CA TYR A 208 22.73 -1.19 -24.71
C TYR A 208 23.70 -2.08 -25.46
N SER A 209 24.52 -2.84 -24.74
CA SER A 209 25.48 -3.80 -25.31
C SER A 209 24.81 -5.12 -25.67
N THR A 210 23.69 -5.43 -25.05
CA THR A 210 22.98 -6.69 -25.15
C THR A 210 21.49 -6.47 -25.39
N VAL A 211 20.91 -7.23 -26.34
CA VAL A 211 19.47 -7.26 -26.59
C VAL A 211 18.92 -8.65 -26.26
N VAL A 212 17.81 -8.69 -25.53
CA VAL A 212 17.13 -9.94 -25.16
C VAL A 212 15.72 -9.98 -25.76
N LEU A 213 15.42 -11.08 -26.42
CA LEU A 213 14.08 -11.42 -26.88
C LEU A 213 13.46 -12.36 -25.85
N PRO A 214 12.38 -11.95 -25.16
CA PRO A 214 11.76 -12.75 -24.11
C PRO A 214 11.04 -13.98 -24.67
N PRO A 215 10.62 -14.92 -23.82
CA PRO A 215 9.75 -16.02 -24.23
C PRO A 215 8.51 -15.51 -24.95
N THR A 216 8.02 -16.25 -25.95
CA THR A 216 6.83 -15.90 -26.75
C THR A 216 6.96 -14.65 -27.63
N PHE A 217 8.13 -14.13 -27.87
CA PHE A 217 8.37 -13.05 -28.83
C PHE A 217 8.36 -13.60 -30.26
N GLU A 218 7.31 -13.32 -31.03
CA GLU A 218 7.08 -13.96 -32.38
C GLU A 218 7.24 -12.99 -33.54
N ASN A 219 7.09 -11.68 -33.30
CA ASN A 219 7.01 -10.66 -34.34
C ASN A 219 7.94 -9.48 -34.05
N PHE A 220 8.59 -8.98 -35.10
CA PHE A 220 9.27 -7.70 -35.13
C PHE A 220 8.46 -6.64 -35.89
N ASP A 221 8.48 -5.40 -35.42
CA ASP A 221 8.27 -4.25 -36.32
C ASP A 221 9.43 -4.20 -37.33
N LYS A 222 9.13 -3.79 -38.54
CA LYS A 222 10.14 -3.75 -39.62
C LYS A 222 11.37 -2.92 -39.24
N LYS A 223 11.18 -1.76 -38.58
CA LYS A 223 12.29 -0.90 -38.20
C LYS A 223 13.15 -1.55 -37.12
N THR A 224 12.55 -2.17 -36.14
CA THR A 224 13.26 -2.93 -35.10
C THR A 224 14.07 -4.07 -35.71
N PHE A 225 13.49 -4.81 -36.65
CA PHE A 225 14.22 -5.86 -37.39
C PHE A 225 15.45 -5.34 -38.13
N GLU A 226 15.34 -4.19 -38.83
CA GLU A 226 16.45 -3.57 -39.57
C GLU A 226 17.58 -3.11 -38.62
N LEU A 227 17.21 -2.58 -37.45
CA LEU A 227 18.16 -2.19 -36.39
C LEU A 227 18.83 -3.40 -35.74
N VAL A 228 18.09 -4.46 -35.44
CA VAL A 228 18.60 -5.72 -34.89
C VAL A 228 19.58 -6.36 -35.88
N GLN A 229 19.29 -6.36 -37.16
CA GLN A 229 20.24 -6.84 -38.18
C GLN A 229 21.53 -6.02 -38.18
N THR A 230 21.42 -4.69 -38.22
CA THR A 230 22.60 -3.78 -38.18
C THR A 230 23.40 -3.95 -36.90
N PHE A 231 22.75 -4.14 -35.76
CA PHE A 231 23.37 -4.35 -34.47
C PHE A 231 24.21 -5.64 -34.46
N LEU A 232 23.66 -6.74 -34.95
CA LEU A 232 24.39 -8.01 -35.11
C LEU A 232 25.59 -7.89 -36.07
N ASP A 233 25.38 -7.24 -37.22
CA ASP A 233 26.45 -7.03 -38.21
C ASP A 233 27.60 -6.19 -37.66
N ASN A 234 27.31 -5.27 -36.72
CA ASN A 234 28.30 -4.45 -36.02
C ASN A 234 28.90 -5.11 -34.77
N GLY A 235 28.55 -6.36 -34.49
CA GLY A 235 29.15 -7.14 -33.39
C GLY A 235 28.36 -7.11 -32.08
N GLY A 236 27.14 -6.54 -32.07
CA GLY A 236 26.24 -6.61 -30.94
C GLY A 236 25.74 -8.04 -30.67
N THR A 237 25.24 -8.29 -29.46
CA THR A 237 24.84 -9.63 -28.99
C THR A 237 23.34 -9.70 -28.71
N ILE A 238 22.72 -10.79 -29.18
CA ILE A 238 21.30 -11.08 -28.93
C ILE A 238 21.14 -12.42 -28.23
N TYR A 239 20.31 -12.44 -27.19
CA TYR A 239 19.82 -13.65 -26.53
C TYR A 239 18.33 -13.81 -26.80
N CYS A 240 17.95 -14.98 -27.34
CA CYS A 240 16.58 -15.30 -27.71
C CYS A 240 16.07 -16.48 -26.90
N PHE A 241 15.01 -16.25 -26.10
CA PHE A 241 14.38 -17.27 -25.30
C PHE A 241 13.33 -18.06 -26.12
N GLY A 242 13.37 -19.37 -25.97
CA GLY A 242 12.43 -20.26 -26.63
C GLY A 242 12.57 -20.32 -28.17
N GLU A 243 11.44 -20.25 -28.88
CA GLU A 243 11.44 -20.28 -30.33
C GLU A 243 11.78 -18.92 -30.92
N ARG A 244 12.59 -18.90 -31.98
CA ARG A 244 12.91 -17.67 -32.71
C ARG A 244 11.66 -17.04 -33.33
N PRO A 245 11.60 -15.69 -33.41
CA PRO A 245 10.54 -15.01 -34.17
C PRO A 245 10.46 -15.46 -35.62
N VAL A 246 9.28 -15.37 -36.22
CA VAL A 246 9.06 -15.74 -37.61
C VAL A 246 8.34 -14.66 -38.41
N TYR A 247 7.88 -13.59 -37.78
CA TYR A 247 7.10 -12.54 -38.41
C TYR A 247 7.84 -11.21 -38.43
N ILE A 248 7.61 -10.41 -39.49
CA ILE A 248 7.90 -8.99 -39.58
C ILE A 248 6.60 -8.30 -40.00
N ASP A 249 6.14 -7.29 -39.26
CA ASP A 249 4.86 -6.60 -39.46
C ASP A 249 3.68 -7.59 -39.63
N GLY A 250 3.65 -8.64 -38.81
CA GLY A 250 2.61 -9.66 -38.80
C GLY A 250 2.65 -10.60 -40.01
N LYS A 251 3.69 -10.55 -40.84
CA LYS A 251 3.86 -11.43 -42.01
C LYS A 251 5.07 -12.33 -41.86
N MET A 252 4.90 -13.59 -42.18
CA MET A 252 5.99 -14.57 -42.19
C MET A 252 7.12 -14.11 -43.09
N ASP A 253 8.36 -14.06 -42.58
CA ASP A 253 9.53 -13.54 -43.31
C ASP A 253 10.77 -14.39 -43.05
N THR A 254 11.36 -14.87 -44.13
CA THR A 254 12.55 -15.75 -44.10
C THR A 254 13.83 -15.03 -43.64
N ARG A 255 13.88 -13.71 -43.70
CA ARG A 255 15.03 -12.92 -43.23
C ARG A 255 15.26 -13.11 -41.72
N VAL A 256 14.23 -13.33 -40.93
CA VAL A 256 14.39 -13.63 -39.49
C VAL A 256 15.20 -14.90 -39.29
N ALA A 257 14.97 -15.94 -40.10
CA ALA A 257 15.75 -17.16 -40.04
C ALA A 257 17.22 -16.94 -40.47
N GLN A 258 17.47 -15.98 -41.35
CA GLN A 258 18.85 -15.62 -41.77
C GLN A 258 19.61 -14.93 -40.67
N ILE A 259 19.03 -13.89 -39.99
CA ILE A 259 19.69 -13.20 -38.91
C ILE A 259 19.86 -14.07 -37.65
N SER A 260 18.92 -15.00 -37.39
CA SER A 260 19.05 -15.95 -36.26
C SER A 260 20.17 -16.99 -36.44
N ALA A 261 20.75 -17.10 -37.63
CA ALA A 261 21.96 -17.89 -37.88
C ALA A 261 23.26 -17.09 -37.66
N HIS A 262 23.17 -15.82 -37.29
CA HIS A 262 24.35 -15.00 -37.02
C HIS A 262 25.11 -15.50 -35.76
N LYS A 263 26.45 -15.41 -35.74
CA LYS A 263 27.30 -15.93 -34.68
C LYS A 263 27.02 -15.30 -33.30
N ASN A 264 26.53 -14.07 -33.28
CA ASN A 264 26.18 -13.32 -32.06
C ASN A 264 24.69 -13.43 -31.70
N TRP A 265 23.93 -14.30 -32.35
CA TRP A 265 22.57 -14.68 -31.98
C TRP A 265 22.61 -15.97 -31.15
N HIS A 266 22.26 -15.90 -29.90
CA HIS A 266 22.33 -17.02 -28.96
C HIS A 266 20.94 -17.48 -28.56
N ALA A 267 20.60 -18.74 -28.79
CA ALA A 267 19.44 -19.35 -28.20
C ALA A 267 19.67 -19.57 -26.70
N THR A 268 18.68 -19.25 -25.88
CA THR A 268 18.75 -19.31 -24.42
C THR A 268 17.53 -20.08 -23.90
N LYS A 269 17.77 -21.01 -22.96
CA LYS A 269 16.68 -21.87 -22.43
C LYS A 269 15.89 -21.19 -21.31
N ASP A 270 16.59 -20.58 -20.37
CA ASP A 270 16.09 -20.04 -19.12
C ASP A 270 17.01 -18.90 -18.63
N VAL A 271 16.63 -18.21 -17.57
CA VAL A 271 17.40 -17.08 -17.03
C VAL A 271 18.75 -17.55 -16.49
N LYS A 272 18.87 -18.75 -15.91
CA LYS A 272 20.17 -19.32 -15.46
C LYS A 272 21.14 -19.47 -16.61
N ASP A 273 20.67 -19.91 -17.79
CA ASP A 273 21.50 -20.01 -18.99
C ASP A 273 21.92 -18.60 -19.48
N LEU A 274 21.04 -17.60 -19.38
CA LEU A 274 21.37 -16.21 -19.72
C LEU A 274 22.48 -15.67 -18.81
N ILE A 275 22.30 -15.71 -17.47
CA ILE A 275 23.25 -15.16 -16.49
C ILE A 275 24.63 -15.82 -16.57
N SER A 276 24.70 -17.07 -17.02
CA SER A 276 25.99 -17.76 -17.25
C SER A 276 26.77 -17.20 -18.44
N LYS A 277 26.16 -16.36 -19.29
CA LYS A 277 26.71 -15.85 -20.56
C LYS A 277 26.88 -14.33 -20.57
N ILE A 278 26.22 -13.61 -19.68
CA ILE A 278 26.34 -12.15 -19.53
C ILE A 278 27.33 -11.81 -18.41
N ASP A 279 27.88 -10.62 -18.47
CA ASP A 279 28.75 -10.11 -17.41
C ASP A 279 27.92 -9.42 -16.32
N LEU A 280 27.94 -9.96 -15.11
CA LEU A 280 27.31 -9.40 -13.92
C LEU A 280 28.36 -8.94 -12.89
N SER A 281 29.62 -8.78 -13.29
CA SER A 281 30.72 -8.48 -12.38
C SER A 281 30.58 -7.10 -11.70
N GLU A 282 29.87 -6.16 -12.29
CA GLU A 282 29.65 -4.83 -11.70
C GLU A 282 28.81 -4.86 -10.43
N PHE A 283 27.87 -5.79 -10.35
CA PHE A 283 27.08 -6.10 -9.15
C PHE A 283 26.88 -7.61 -9.08
N LEU A 284 27.65 -8.27 -8.24
CA LEU A 284 27.64 -9.72 -8.12
C LEU A 284 27.02 -10.14 -6.79
N LEU A 285 25.80 -10.62 -6.81
CA LEU A 285 25.18 -11.30 -5.67
C LEU A 285 25.73 -12.71 -5.56
N HIS A 286 26.32 -13.03 -4.40
CA HIS A 286 26.84 -14.37 -4.14
C HIS A 286 25.71 -15.31 -3.73
N ASP A 287 25.64 -16.47 -4.38
CA ASP A 287 24.68 -17.54 -4.10
C ASP A 287 23.21 -17.05 -4.02
N PRO A 288 22.67 -16.48 -5.12
CA PRO A 288 21.32 -15.89 -5.10
C PRO A 288 20.22 -16.86 -4.68
N GLU A 289 20.42 -18.18 -4.84
CA GLU A 289 19.41 -19.18 -4.44
C GLU A 289 19.32 -19.37 -2.92
N SER A 290 20.28 -18.88 -2.14
CA SER A 290 20.31 -18.98 -0.66
C SER A 290 19.87 -17.72 0.08
N VAL A 291 19.54 -16.64 -0.65
CA VAL A 291 19.27 -15.32 -0.04
C VAL A 291 18.00 -15.32 0.83
N GLY A 292 16.98 -16.05 0.43
CA GLY A 292 15.68 -16.03 1.10
C GLY A 292 14.91 -14.73 0.92
N GLY A 293 13.69 -14.68 1.44
CA GLY A 293 12.81 -13.53 1.28
C GLY A 293 12.53 -13.19 -0.18
N ASP A 294 12.25 -11.90 -0.44
CA ASP A 294 12.01 -11.37 -1.78
C ASP A 294 12.92 -10.14 -1.99
N LEU A 295 14.18 -10.38 -2.36
CA LEU A 295 15.19 -9.33 -2.54
C LEU A 295 15.04 -8.62 -3.87
N TYR A 296 15.04 -7.29 -3.84
CA TYR A 296 15.18 -6.42 -5.01
C TYR A 296 16.31 -5.42 -4.79
N HIS A 297 16.95 -4.98 -5.89
CA HIS A 297 17.97 -3.93 -5.84
C HIS A 297 17.83 -2.91 -6.97
N MET A 298 18.43 -1.73 -6.74
CA MET A 298 18.66 -0.72 -7.75
C MET A 298 20.02 -0.07 -7.52
N ARG A 299 20.78 0.15 -8.61
CA ARG A 299 22.01 0.95 -8.59
C ARG A 299 21.85 2.24 -9.37
N ARG A 300 22.51 3.28 -8.88
CA ARG A 300 22.63 4.56 -9.58
C ARG A 300 24.06 5.04 -9.52
N GLU A 301 24.61 5.39 -10.67
CA GLU A 301 25.98 5.89 -10.82
C GLU A 301 26.03 7.39 -10.60
N LEU A 302 27.02 7.87 -9.83
CA LEU A 302 27.35 9.25 -9.57
C LEU A 302 28.85 9.49 -9.91
N GLU A 303 29.29 10.75 -9.90
CA GLU A 303 30.69 11.11 -10.20
C GLU A 303 31.70 10.50 -9.20
N ASP A 304 31.32 10.32 -7.93
CA ASP A 304 32.16 9.92 -6.81
C ASP A 304 31.81 8.55 -6.22
N GLY A 305 30.92 7.80 -6.85
CA GLY A 305 30.48 6.49 -6.39
C GLY A 305 29.15 6.04 -6.92
N GLN A 306 28.50 5.13 -6.21
CA GLN A 306 27.21 4.56 -6.58
C GLN A 306 26.26 4.56 -5.39
N ILE A 307 24.98 4.83 -5.64
CA ILE A 307 23.88 4.54 -4.70
C ILE A 307 23.40 3.14 -4.99
N VAL A 308 23.25 2.35 -3.93
CA VAL A 308 22.61 1.02 -3.97
C VAL A 308 21.43 1.04 -3.02
N PHE A 309 20.27 0.67 -3.50
CA PHE A 309 19.08 0.51 -2.67
C PHE A 309 18.66 -0.96 -2.71
N LEU A 310 18.56 -1.57 -1.53
CA LEU A 310 18.15 -2.96 -1.34
C LEU A 310 16.82 -2.98 -0.60
N THR A 311 15.90 -3.87 -1.02
CA THR A 311 14.63 -4.08 -0.32
C THR A 311 14.29 -5.56 -0.22
N ASN A 312 13.67 -5.95 0.88
CA ASN A 312 13.03 -7.25 1.07
C ASN A 312 11.52 -7.07 1.07
N PHE A 313 10.83 -7.55 0.05
CA PHE A 313 9.39 -7.42 -0.07
C PHE A 313 8.61 -8.47 0.75
N SER A 314 9.24 -9.55 1.21
CA SER A 314 8.62 -10.56 2.05
C SER A 314 8.13 -9.96 3.38
N LEU A 315 6.98 -10.45 3.87
CA LEU A 315 6.45 -10.11 5.21
C LEU A 315 6.87 -11.14 6.28
N THR A 316 7.48 -12.25 5.88
CA THR A 316 7.69 -13.40 6.79
C THR A 316 9.13 -13.89 6.84
N GLU A 317 9.93 -13.63 5.81
CA GLU A 317 11.28 -14.17 5.69
C GLU A 317 12.32 -13.06 5.55
N ASN A 318 13.47 -13.24 6.19
CA ASN A 318 14.61 -12.36 5.99
C ASN A 318 15.28 -12.61 4.64
N SER A 319 15.83 -11.54 4.03
CA SER A 319 16.77 -11.64 2.92
C SER A 319 18.19 -11.42 3.43
N LYS A 320 19.07 -12.42 3.29
CA LYS A 320 20.48 -12.38 3.77
C LYS A 320 21.42 -12.80 2.69
N GLY A 321 22.53 -12.08 2.57
CA GLY A 321 23.51 -12.43 1.56
C GLY A 321 24.75 -11.55 1.59
N THR A 322 25.55 -11.71 0.56
CA THR A 322 26.71 -10.87 0.31
C THR A 322 26.74 -10.51 -1.16
N PHE A 323 27.05 -9.27 -1.47
CA PHE A 323 27.34 -8.86 -2.84
C PHE A 323 28.71 -8.19 -2.95
N SER A 324 29.29 -8.28 -4.14
CA SER A 324 30.56 -7.64 -4.49
C SER A 324 30.34 -6.63 -5.60
N MET A 325 30.91 -5.44 -5.48
CA MET A 325 30.85 -4.40 -6.50
C MET A 325 32.07 -3.51 -6.47
N ASP A 326 32.27 -2.73 -7.52
CA ASP A 326 33.39 -1.77 -7.60
C ASP A 326 33.20 -0.63 -6.60
N GLY A 327 34.24 -0.27 -5.87
CA GLY A 327 34.23 0.77 -4.86
C GLY A 327 35.32 0.59 -3.80
N ALA A 328 35.50 1.60 -2.98
CA ALA A 328 36.56 1.64 -1.96
C ALA A 328 36.05 1.73 -0.51
N SER A 329 34.87 2.24 -0.31
CA SER A 329 34.23 2.33 1.01
C SER A 329 32.70 2.41 0.90
N VAL A 330 31.98 2.02 1.96
CA VAL A 330 30.53 2.02 1.98
C VAL A 330 29.98 2.82 3.17
N LYS A 331 28.95 3.60 2.91
CA LYS A 331 28.12 4.26 3.93
C LYS A 331 26.68 3.74 3.85
N VAL A 332 26.11 3.42 4.99
CA VAL A 332 24.65 3.28 5.14
C VAL A 332 24.07 4.68 5.30
N MET A 333 23.09 5.01 4.48
CA MET A 333 22.33 6.26 4.57
C MET A 333 20.98 5.94 5.18
N ASP A 334 20.75 6.36 6.42
CA ASP A 334 19.48 6.14 7.10
C ASP A 334 18.42 7.10 6.55
N ALA A 335 17.47 6.58 5.79
CA ALA A 335 16.40 7.39 5.21
C ALA A 335 15.37 7.85 6.25
N PHE A 336 15.31 7.27 7.46
CA PHE A 336 14.42 7.75 8.53
C PHE A 336 15.00 8.96 9.26
N THR A 337 16.29 8.93 9.58
CA THR A 337 16.96 10.03 10.31
C THR A 337 17.64 11.03 9.40
N GLY A 338 18.08 10.60 8.22
CA GLY A 338 18.93 11.39 7.31
C GLY A 338 20.43 11.32 7.67
N GLU A 339 20.80 10.51 8.63
CA GLU A 339 22.18 10.30 9.02
C GLU A 339 22.91 9.31 8.10
N ALA A 340 24.23 9.42 8.04
CA ALA A 340 25.06 8.47 7.32
C ALA A 340 26.16 7.92 8.22
N ARG A 341 26.34 6.61 8.20
CA ARG A 341 27.38 5.91 8.97
C ARG A 341 28.19 4.98 8.07
N PHE A 342 29.46 4.77 8.39
CA PHE A 342 30.28 3.82 7.65
C PHE A 342 29.80 2.39 7.92
N HIS A 343 29.72 1.61 6.84
CA HIS A 343 29.46 0.18 6.92
C HIS A 343 30.80 -0.56 7.06
N PRO A 344 30.90 -1.55 7.97
CA PRO A 344 32.07 -2.42 8.00
C PRO A 344 32.09 -3.29 6.74
N THR A 345 33.00 -2.99 5.83
CA THR A 345 33.20 -3.71 4.57
C THR A 345 34.57 -4.34 4.50
N GLN A 346 34.71 -5.42 3.75
CA GLN A 346 36.01 -5.90 3.32
C GLN A 346 36.34 -5.30 1.94
N ALA A 347 37.31 -4.44 1.87
CA ALA A 347 37.79 -3.88 0.60
C ALA A 347 38.94 -4.71 0.08
N PHE A 348 38.87 -5.11 -1.17
CA PHE A 348 39.91 -5.84 -1.88
C PHE A 348 40.23 -5.12 -3.19
N GLU A 349 41.44 -4.56 -3.32
CA GLU A 349 41.81 -3.73 -4.46
C GLU A 349 40.80 -2.61 -4.69
N ASP A 350 40.10 -2.60 -5.81
CA ASP A 350 39.09 -1.60 -6.18
C ASP A 350 37.64 -2.13 -6.00
N ARG A 351 37.44 -3.19 -5.19
CA ARG A 351 36.10 -3.80 -4.93
C ARG A 351 35.80 -3.86 -3.44
N VAL A 352 34.52 -3.82 -3.14
CA VAL A 352 33.97 -4.02 -1.79
C VAL A 352 33.07 -5.25 -1.76
N ASP A 353 33.27 -6.08 -0.72
CA ASP A 353 32.35 -7.15 -0.35
C ASP A 353 31.49 -6.67 0.81
N MET A 354 30.20 -6.79 0.67
CA MET A 354 29.22 -6.28 1.60
C MET A 354 28.16 -7.31 1.95
N SER A 355 27.98 -7.58 3.23
CA SER A 355 26.92 -8.45 3.73
C SER A 355 25.72 -7.64 4.13
N PHE A 356 24.51 -8.15 3.84
CA PHE A 356 23.23 -7.58 4.24
C PHE A 356 22.40 -8.62 4.98
N ASP A 357 21.50 -8.15 5.87
CA ASP A 357 20.50 -8.92 6.59
C ASP A 357 19.24 -8.05 6.75
N LEU A 358 18.34 -8.15 5.77
CA LEU A 358 17.12 -7.37 5.74
C LEU A 358 15.97 -8.17 6.36
N PRO A 359 15.35 -7.69 7.44
CA PRO A 359 14.15 -8.32 7.98
C PRO A 359 12.99 -8.25 6.97
N PRO A 360 11.85 -8.89 7.25
CA PRO A 360 10.62 -8.68 6.50
C PRO A 360 10.29 -7.19 6.37
N ALA A 361 9.86 -6.76 5.18
CA ALA A 361 9.65 -5.35 4.81
C ALA A 361 10.86 -4.44 5.04
N GLY A 362 12.05 -5.01 5.19
CA GLY A 362 13.31 -4.30 5.43
C GLY A 362 13.89 -3.69 4.17
N SER A 363 14.67 -2.62 4.34
CA SER A 363 15.37 -1.97 3.24
C SER A 363 16.66 -1.31 3.72
N GLU A 364 17.62 -1.13 2.83
CA GLU A 364 18.88 -0.46 3.12
C GLU A 364 19.31 0.42 1.95
N LEU A 365 19.62 1.68 2.24
CA LEU A 365 20.13 2.65 1.28
C LEU A 365 21.63 2.85 1.53
N LEU A 366 22.44 2.58 0.51
CA LEU A 366 23.88 2.56 0.59
C LEU A 366 24.50 3.57 -0.37
N PHE A 367 25.62 4.15 0.01
CA PHE A 367 26.50 4.88 -0.88
C PHE A 367 27.86 4.18 -0.91
N VAL A 368 28.20 3.61 -2.06
CA VAL A 368 29.48 2.96 -2.34
C VAL A 368 30.39 3.97 -3.00
N SER A 369 31.40 4.47 -2.27
CA SER A 369 32.30 5.52 -2.71
C SER A 369 33.54 4.98 -3.43
N ASN A 370 33.99 5.70 -4.45
CA ASN A 370 35.27 5.46 -5.11
C ASN A 370 36.48 5.91 -4.26
N ASN A 371 36.23 6.63 -3.17
CA ASN A 371 37.25 7.14 -2.29
C ASN A 371 37.50 6.22 -1.10
N VAL A 372 38.81 5.92 -0.87
CA VAL A 372 39.20 5.18 0.33
C VAL A 372 38.98 6.06 1.56
N VAL A 373 38.23 5.55 2.53
CA VAL A 373 38.09 6.19 3.84
C VAL A 373 38.77 5.28 4.88
N PRO A 374 39.49 5.85 5.85
CA PRO A 374 40.08 5.05 6.91
C PRO A 374 39.01 4.21 7.61
N PRO A 375 39.28 2.91 7.87
CA PRO A 375 38.28 2.07 8.54
C PRO A 375 37.94 2.67 9.90
N THR A 376 36.65 2.92 10.11
CA THR A 376 36.15 3.26 11.44
C THR A 376 36.23 2.01 12.31
N PRO A 377 36.82 2.10 13.52
CA PRO A 377 36.85 0.96 14.42
C PRO A 377 35.44 0.42 14.60
N PRO A 378 35.23 -0.91 14.54
CA PRO A 378 33.92 -1.48 14.80
C PRO A 378 33.45 -1.00 16.18
N GLN A 379 32.27 -0.44 16.23
CA GLN A 379 31.64 -0.10 17.51
C GLN A 379 31.42 -1.42 18.30
N PRO A 380 31.70 -1.43 19.60
CA PRO A 380 31.45 -2.61 20.41
C PRO A 380 29.96 -2.97 20.28
N ARG A 381 29.66 -4.23 20.00
CA ARG A 381 28.28 -4.72 20.02
C ARG A 381 27.76 -4.59 21.45
N VAL A 382 26.83 -3.70 21.66
CA VAL A 382 26.10 -3.59 22.93
C VAL A 382 25.27 -4.87 23.09
N GLN A 383 25.48 -5.60 24.17
CA GLN A 383 24.62 -6.72 24.53
C GLN A 383 23.43 -6.16 25.32
N PHE A 384 22.24 -6.57 24.94
CA PHE A 384 21.01 -6.19 25.57
C PHE A 384 20.43 -7.37 26.34
N THR A 385 19.97 -7.13 27.56
CA THR A 385 19.28 -8.09 28.41
C THR A 385 17.86 -7.60 28.66
N GLU A 386 16.89 -8.50 28.60
CA GLU A 386 15.50 -8.20 28.90
C GLU A 386 15.37 -7.83 30.38
N MET A 387 14.69 -6.72 30.67
CA MET A 387 14.41 -6.26 32.00
C MET A 387 13.08 -6.86 32.50
N SER A 388 13.08 -7.52 33.65
CA SER A 388 11.83 -7.96 34.27
C SER A 388 11.02 -6.74 34.75
N THR A 389 9.78 -6.62 34.30
CA THR A 389 8.86 -5.54 34.62
C THR A 389 7.51 -6.07 35.08
N GLU A 390 6.77 -5.23 35.83
CA GLU A 390 5.35 -5.51 36.09
C GLU A 390 4.54 -5.44 34.79
N PRO A 391 3.40 -6.15 34.69
CA PRO A 391 2.50 -6.03 33.54
C PRO A 391 2.04 -4.59 33.30
N SER A 392 1.79 -4.26 32.04
CA SER A 392 1.29 -2.93 31.64
C SER A 392 -0.06 -2.62 32.25
N SER A 393 -0.23 -1.38 32.68
CA SER A 393 -1.57 -0.80 32.85
C SER A 393 -2.12 -0.42 31.49
N ILE A 394 -3.37 -0.76 31.18
CA ILE A 394 -3.97 -0.61 29.86
C ILE A 394 -5.15 0.35 29.95
N GLU A 395 -5.20 1.33 29.02
CA GLU A 395 -6.23 2.35 29.00
C GLU A 395 -6.66 2.67 27.55
N ARG A 396 -7.97 2.68 27.33
CA ARG A 396 -8.57 3.20 26.10
C ARG A 396 -8.50 4.72 26.10
N VAL A 397 -8.03 5.32 25.01
CA VAL A 397 -7.84 6.77 24.92
C VAL A 397 -9.12 7.48 24.46
N GLU A 398 -9.79 6.96 23.45
CA GLU A 398 -11.01 7.54 22.88
C GLU A 398 -12.25 6.74 23.31
N PRO A 399 -13.48 7.30 23.22
CA PRO A 399 -14.72 6.56 23.45
C PRO A 399 -14.84 5.34 22.54
N ASN A 400 -15.56 4.29 22.98
CA ASN A 400 -15.88 3.15 22.12
C ASN A 400 -16.94 3.52 21.07
N PHE A 401 -17.02 2.73 20.02
CA PHE A 401 -17.93 2.89 18.89
C PHE A 401 -18.80 1.66 18.72
N LEU A 402 -20.08 1.88 18.42
CA LEU A 402 -20.98 0.90 17.83
C LEU A 402 -21.39 1.41 16.45
N THR A 403 -21.13 0.64 15.41
CA THR A 403 -21.60 0.90 14.04
C THR A 403 -22.98 0.26 13.85
N LEU A 404 -23.97 1.08 13.48
CA LEU A 404 -25.34 0.64 13.18
C LEU A 404 -25.52 0.65 11.66
N ASP A 405 -25.39 -0.49 11.02
CA ASP A 405 -25.36 -0.66 9.58
C ASP A 405 -26.58 -1.41 9.01
N TYR A 406 -27.52 -1.82 9.88
CA TYR A 406 -28.84 -2.34 9.52
C TYR A 406 -29.94 -1.42 10.01
N ILE A 407 -30.97 -1.29 9.22
CA ILE A 407 -32.06 -0.33 9.44
C ILE A 407 -33.45 -0.92 9.21
N ASP A 408 -34.44 -0.35 9.89
CA ASP A 408 -35.84 -0.42 9.48
C ASP A 408 -36.14 0.81 8.64
N LEU A 409 -36.62 0.62 7.42
CA LEU A 409 -36.88 1.68 6.45
C LEU A 409 -38.35 1.79 6.12
N LYS A 410 -38.87 3.04 6.10
CA LYS A 410 -40.14 3.35 5.52
C LYS A 410 -39.98 4.40 4.42
N VAL A 411 -40.44 4.07 3.21
CA VAL A 411 -40.44 4.96 2.06
C VAL A 411 -41.75 4.85 1.31
N GLY A 412 -42.53 5.97 1.25
CA GLY A 412 -43.89 5.94 0.79
C GLY A 412 -44.76 5.05 1.70
N ASP A 413 -45.47 4.09 1.09
CA ASP A 413 -46.28 3.08 1.80
C ASP A 413 -45.53 1.78 2.09
N GLU A 414 -44.30 1.62 1.55
CA GLU A 414 -43.48 0.43 1.72
C GLU A 414 -42.72 0.49 3.03
N LYS A 415 -42.57 -0.69 3.67
CA LYS A 415 -41.74 -0.88 4.87
C LYS A 415 -40.80 -2.07 4.66
N TYR A 416 -39.58 -1.89 5.11
CA TYR A 416 -38.53 -2.89 5.10
C TYR A 416 -37.99 -2.99 6.51
N GLU A 417 -37.82 -4.19 7.04
CA GLU A 417 -37.30 -4.44 8.38
C GLU A 417 -35.95 -5.12 8.30
N ASP A 418 -35.02 -4.70 9.17
CA ASP A 418 -33.69 -5.29 9.34
C ASP A 418 -32.92 -5.45 8.00
N ILE A 419 -32.84 -4.38 7.22
CA ILE A 419 -32.11 -4.38 5.94
C ILE A 419 -30.79 -3.62 6.05
N TYR A 420 -29.79 -4.06 5.30
CA TYR A 420 -28.49 -3.39 5.21
C TYR A 420 -28.65 -1.97 4.65
N PHE A 421 -27.94 -0.98 5.23
CA PHE A 421 -28.11 0.44 4.87
C PHE A 421 -27.98 0.71 3.37
N TYR A 422 -27.02 0.06 2.69
CA TYR A 422 -26.83 0.22 1.25
C TYR A 422 -28.07 -0.24 0.45
N THR A 423 -28.62 -1.40 0.81
CA THR A 423 -29.88 -1.91 0.22
C THR A 423 -31.02 -0.95 0.50
N GLY A 424 -31.10 -0.40 1.71
CA GLY A 424 -32.06 0.66 2.07
C GLY A 424 -31.93 1.90 1.19
N GLY A 425 -30.70 2.35 0.95
CA GLY A 425 -30.39 3.44 0.05
C GLY A 425 -30.92 3.22 -1.37
N LEU A 426 -30.72 2.01 -1.92
CA LEU A 426 -31.25 1.64 -3.24
C LEU A 426 -32.77 1.73 -3.25
N LYS A 427 -33.49 1.23 -2.21
CA LYS A 427 -34.95 1.31 -2.09
C LYS A 427 -35.46 2.76 -2.04
N ILE A 428 -34.74 3.63 -1.36
CA ILE A 428 -35.06 5.06 -1.33
C ILE A 428 -34.96 5.65 -2.74
N TRP A 429 -33.87 5.42 -3.45
CA TRP A 429 -33.71 5.97 -4.79
C TRP A 429 -34.69 5.40 -5.81
N GLU A 430 -34.96 4.08 -5.78
CA GLU A 430 -35.99 3.44 -6.60
C GLU A 430 -37.36 4.07 -6.40
N ALA A 431 -37.80 4.31 -5.14
CA ALA A 431 -39.08 4.93 -4.81
C ALA A 431 -39.19 6.38 -5.30
N HIS A 432 -38.06 7.05 -5.53
CA HIS A 432 -38.01 8.43 -6.03
C HIS A 432 -37.68 8.53 -7.53
N GLY A 433 -37.73 7.38 -8.26
CA GLY A 433 -37.60 7.34 -9.72
C GLY A 433 -36.16 7.22 -10.26
N TYR A 434 -35.21 6.87 -9.42
CA TYR A 434 -33.84 6.59 -9.83
C TYR A 434 -33.59 5.08 -9.80
N PRO A 435 -33.00 4.49 -10.85
CA PRO A 435 -32.75 3.03 -10.88
C PRO A 435 -31.58 2.59 -10.00
N ASP A 436 -30.76 3.52 -9.50
CA ASP A 436 -29.58 3.31 -8.66
C ASP A 436 -29.29 4.56 -7.85
N ASN A 437 -28.44 4.46 -6.83
CA ASN A 437 -27.91 5.63 -6.13
C ASN A 437 -27.07 6.46 -7.09
N PRO A 438 -27.42 7.74 -7.38
CA PRO A 438 -26.70 8.57 -8.33
C PRO A 438 -25.26 8.91 -7.90
N TRP A 439 -24.89 8.69 -6.63
CA TRP A 439 -23.59 9.02 -6.07
C TRP A 439 -22.62 7.84 -5.98
N VAL A 440 -23.09 6.64 -6.32
CA VAL A 440 -22.28 5.41 -6.25
C VAL A 440 -21.27 5.32 -7.37
N SER A 441 -20.12 4.70 -7.06
CA SER A 441 -19.09 4.30 -8.02
C SER A 441 -18.39 5.45 -8.74
N SER A 442 -17.57 6.19 -8.01
CA SER A 442 -16.71 7.24 -8.57
C SER A 442 -17.47 8.29 -9.36
N VAL A 443 -18.62 8.67 -8.86
CA VAL A 443 -19.44 9.61 -9.56
C VAL A 443 -18.74 10.94 -9.66
N GLN A 444 -18.55 11.34 -10.88
CA GLN A 444 -18.18 12.69 -11.19
C GLN A 444 -19.36 13.63 -10.94
N TRP A 445 -19.07 14.83 -10.47
CA TRP A 445 -20.04 15.88 -10.35
C TRP A 445 -20.86 16.04 -11.64
N LYS A 446 -22.20 15.92 -11.52
CA LYS A 446 -23.12 16.10 -12.63
C LYS A 446 -24.10 17.23 -12.31
N SER A 447 -23.91 18.34 -12.96
CA SER A 447 -24.75 19.53 -12.76
C SER A 447 -26.24 19.28 -13.01
N GLU A 448 -26.59 18.28 -13.83
CA GLU A 448 -27.96 17.87 -14.07
C GLU A 448 -28.64 17.31 -12.80
N TRP A 449 -27.91 16.59 -11.97
CA TRP A 449 -28.47 16.01 -10.75
C TRP A 449 -28.80 17.06 -9.70
N VAL A 450 -27.93 18.03 -9.52
CA VAL A 450 -28.17 19.14 -8.60
C VAL A 450 -29.35 19.99 -9.08
N LYS A 451 -29.53 20.17 -10.38
CA LYS A 451 -30.71 20.83 -10.97
C LYS A 451 -31.98 20.01 -10.84
N ALA A 452 -31.85 18.69 -10.70
CA ALA A 452 -32.96 17.77 -10.51
C ALA A 452 -33.42 17.64 -9.04
N ASP A 453 -32.84 18.41 -8.09
CA ASP A 453 -33.26 18.48 -6.70
C ASP A 453 -34.61 19.23 -6.61
N THR A 454 -35.63 18.61 -7.18
CA THR A 454 -37.00 19.17 -7.31
C THR A 454 -38.05 18.21 -6.80
N PHE A 455 -37.74 17.46 -5.74
CA PHE A 455 -38.66 16.51 -5.13
C PHE A 455 -39.83 17.21 -4.48
N GLY A 456 -41.05 16.69 -4.72
CA GLY A 456 -42.30 17.29 -4.24
C GLY A 456 -42.50 17.15 -2.75
N VAL A 457 -43.33 18.03 -2.20
CA VAL A 457 -43.84 17.91 -0.83
C VAL A 457 -44.60 16.57 -0.67
N GLY A 458 -44.20 15.78 0.32
CA GLY A 458 -44.73 14.43 0.55
C GLY A 458 -43.83 13.30 0.07
N THR A 459 -42.72 13.61 -0.59
CA THR A 459 -41.64 12.67 -0.82
C THR A 459 -40.74 12.54 0.41
N GLY A 460 -39.84 11.55 0.41
CA GLY A 460 -38.85 11.34 1.47
C GLY A 460 -38.98 9.96 2.10
N PHE A 461 -38.32 9.79 3.24
CA PHE A 461 -38.24 8.49 3.92
C PHE A 461 -38.00 8.66 5.43
N GLU A 462 -38.16 7.55 6.14
CA GLU A 462 -37.85 7.39 7.56
C GLU A 462 -36.92 6.17 7.70
N ALA A 463 -35.71 6.35 8.25
CA ALA A 463 -34.78 5.25 8.54
C ALA A 463 -34.56 5.18 10.06
N HIS A 464 -34.66 3.98 10.61
CA HIS A 464 -34.60 3.71 12.03
C HIS A 464 -33.44 2.75 12.29
N TYR A 465 -32.57 3.10 13.24
CA TYR A 465 -31.38 2.36 13.65
C TYR A 465 -31.57 1.83 15.07
N PRO A 466 -32.06 0.59 15.24
CA PRO A 466 -32.30 0.00 16.56
C PRO A 466 -30.94 -0.38 17.22
N PHE A 467 -30.87 -0.25 18.55
CA PHE A 467 -29.75 -0.74 19.35
C PHE A 467 -30.13 -1.02 20.80
N PRO A 468 -29.73 -2.15 21.37
CA PRO A 468 -30.02 -2.52 22.74
C PRO A 468 -28.94 -2.02 23.71
N VAL A 469 -29.39 -1.53 24.88
CA VAL A 469 -28.50 -1.08 25.97
C VAL A 469 -28.72 -1.96 27.20
N GLY A 470 -27.64 -2.54 27.69
CA GLY A 470 -27.60 -3.42 28.86
C GLY A 470 -27.65 -2.68 30.20
N GLN A 471 -28.00 -3.42 31.24
CA GLN A 471 -28.02 -2.90 32.61
C GLN A 471 -26.61 -2.47 33.05
N GLY A 472 -26.50 -1.29 33.67
CA GLY A 472 -25.24 -0.77 34.23
C GLY A 472 -24.36 0.01 33.26
N VAL A 473 -24.79 0.20 32.01
CA VAL A 473 -24.10 1.10 31.06
C VAL A 473 -24.21 2.54 31.55
N ASP A 474 -23.12 3.32 31.42
CA ASP A 474 -23.12 4.76 31.71
C ASP A 474 -23.83 5.54 30.60
N LEU A 475 -25.14 5.72 30.75
CA LEU A 475 -25.97 6.44 29.78
C LEU A 475 -25.52 7.89 29.60
N SER A 476 -24.87 8.52 30.60
CA SER A 476 -24.46 9.92 30.56
C SER A 476 -23.36 10.17 29.53
N SER A 477 -22.59 9.14 29.18
CA SER A 477 -21.51 9.20 28.19
C SER A 477 -21.98 9.06 26.74
N LEU A 478 -23.22 8.61 26.51
CA LEU A 478 -23.68 8.20 25.19
C LEU A 478 -23.94 9.40 24.27
N ARG A 479 -23.40 9.32 23.06
CA ARG A 479 -23.62 10.24 21.96
C ARG A 479 -23.91 9.47 20.69
N ALA A 480 -24.68 10.07 19.78
CA ALA A 480 -24.84 9.57 18.42
C ALA A 480 -24.01 10.40 17.45
N VAL A 481 -23.49 9.78 16.41
CA VAL A 481 -22.77 10.44 15.31
C VAL A 481 -23.51 10.19 14.01
N VAL A 482 -23.86 11.27 13.31
CA VAL A 482 -24.62 11.23 12.05
C VAL A 482 -23.92 12.09 11.00
N GLU A 483 -23.75 11.55 9.82
CA GLU A 483 -23.20 12.27 8.67
C GLU A 483 -24.14 13.37 8.18
N ASN A 484 -23.60 14.48 7.70
CA ASN A 484 -24.39 15.64 7.22
C ASN A 484 -25.51 16.06 8.17
N PRO A 485 -25.26 16.38 9.44
CA PRO A 485 -26.28 16.53 10.48
C PRO A 485 -27.34 17.62 10.19
N THR A 486 -27.06 18.53 9.26
CA THR A 486 -27.99 19.60 8.86
C THR A 486 -28.98 19.17 7.77
N LEU A 487 -28.76 18.00 7.16
CA LEU A 487 -29.62 17.47 6.12
C LEU A 487 -30.87 16.75 6.69
N TRP A 488 -30.77 16.26 7.92
CA TRP A 488 -31.71 15.35 8.53
C TRP A 488 -32.46 15.95 9.71
N GLU A 489 -33.71 15.52 9.89
CA GLU A 489 -34.35 15.54 11.22
C GLU A 489 -33.91 14.26 11.95
N VAL A 490 -33.22 14.40 13.10
CA VAL A 490 -32.73 13.28 13.91
C VAL A 490 -33.57 13.16 15.19
N GLN A 491 -33.97 11.94 15.52
CA GLN A 491 -34.71 11.63 16.76
C GLN A 491 -34.04 10.46 17.49
N ILE A 492 -34.13 10.47 18.82
CA ILE A 492 -33.85 9.33 19.69
C ILE A 492 -35.14 8.98 20.45
N ASN A 493 -35.61 7.72 20.33
CA ASN A 493 -36.83 7.24 20.96
C ASN A 493 -38.05 8.17 20.74
N GLY A 494 -38.17 8.74 19.54
CA GLY A 494 -39.25 9.66 19.17
C GLY A 494 -39.06 11.11 19.62
N THR A 495 -37.96 11.44 20.30
CA THR A 495 -37.65 12.82 20.69
C THR A 495 -36.66 13.44 19.70
N THR A 496 -37.07 14.56 19.06
CA THR A 496 -36.19 15.30 18.13
C THR A 496 -35.01 15.93 18.90
N ILE A 497 -33.80 15.71 18.39
CA ILE A 497 -32.53 16.22 18.92
C ILE A 497 -31.79 17.04 17.87
N LYS A 498 -30.81 17.83 18.31
CA LYS A 498 -29.97 18.66 17.44
C LYS A 498 -28.51 18.31 17.64
N PRO A 499 -27.66 18.49 16.61
CA PRO A 499 -26.23 18.31 16.79
C PRO A 499 -25.68 19.33 17.79
N ILE A 500 -24.68 18.91 18.56
CA ILE A 500 -23.96 19.80 19.48
C ILE A 500 -23.14 20.78 18.64
N PRO A 501 -23.30 22.09 18.81
CA PRO A 501 -22.64 23.08 17.96
C PRO A 501 -21.10 22.98 18.04
N GLY A 502 -20.44 22.78 16.91
CA GLY A 502 -18.99 22.73 16.79
C GLY A 502 -18.38 21.38 17.19
N GLU A 503 -19.16 20.40 17.63
CA GLU A 503 -18.66 19.04 17.88
C GLU A 503 -18.84 18.16 16.66
N TRP A 504 -17.81 17.37 16.40
CA TRP A 504 -17.77 16.39 15.31
C TRP A 504 -16.94 15.16 15.72
N ALA A 505 -17.14 14.05 15.04
CA ALA A 505 -16.35 12.84 15.23
C ALA A 505 -15.94 12.26 13.87
N ILE A 506 -14.72 11.77 13.73
CA ILE A 506 -14.14 11.18 12.54
C ILE A 506 -13.89 12.23 11.43
N ASP A 507 -14.93 12.90 10.97
CA ASP A 507 -14.86 13.92 9.91
C ASP A 507 -15.64 15.18 10.34
N HIS A 508 -15.17 16.36 9.91
CA HIS A 508 -15.81 17.65 10.23
C HIS A 508 -17.27 17.77 9.77
N THR A 509 -17.68 16.92 8.82
CA THR A 509 -19.06 16.86 8.30
C THR A 509 -19.95 15.89 9.08
N TRP A 510 -19.44 15.22 10.12
CA TRP A 510 -20.17 14.25 10.93
C TRP A 510 -20.49 14.85 12.32
N GLY A 511 -21.77 15.17 12.52
CA GLY A 511 -22.19 15.84 13.75
C GLY A 511 -22.43 14.88 14.92
N VAL A 512 -22.08 15.36 16.12
CA VAL A 512 -22.30 14.66 17.39
C VAL A 512 -23.62 15.14 18.01
N PHE A 513 -24.43 14.20 18.50
CA PHE A 513 -25.72 14.46 19.15
C PHE A 513 -25.71 13.89 20.58
N ASP A 514 -26.12 14.68 21.55
CA ASP A 514 -26.33 14.18 22.91
C ASP A 514 -27.60 13.35 22.99
N ILE A 515 -27.49 12.05 23.23
CA ILE A 515 -28.59 11.11 23.38
C ILE A 515 -28.83 10.68 24.85
N SER A 516 -27.94 11.09 25.75
CA SER A 516 -27.84 10.63 27.13
C SER A 516 -29.18 10.73 27.92
N SER A 517 -29.94 11.78 27.68
CA SER A 517 -31.21 12.04 28.40
C SER A 517 -32.40 11.26 27.87
N ASN A 518 -32.28 10.65 26.70
CA ASN A 518 -33.39 10.00 25.98
C ASN A 518 -33.17 8.49 25.78
N VAL A 519 -31.98 7.99 26.00
CA VAL A 519 -31.66 6.57 25.97
C VAL A 519 -32.11 5.88 27.24
N VAL A 520 -32.61 4.66 27.12
CA VAL A 520 -33.06 3.82 28.23
C VAL A 520 -32.36 2.47 28.25
N ILE A 521 -32.35 1.79 29.38
CA ILE A 521 -31.98 0.38 29.45
C ILE A 521 -33.00 -0.44 28.66
N GLY A 522 -32.53 -1.30 27.77
CA GLY A 522 -33.38 -2.05 26.81
C GLY A 522 -33.24 -1.50 25.39
N GLU A 523 -34.29 -1.65 24.59
CA GLU A 523 -34.31 -1.23 23.20
C GLU A 523 -34.35 0.29 23.03
N ASN A 524 -33.52 0.79 22.12
CA ASN A 524 -33.49 2.18 21.71
C ASN A 524 -33.45 2.27 20.19
N VAL A 525 -33.87 3.42 19.65
CA VAL A 525 -33.83 3.67 18.22
C VAL A 525 -33.40 5.11 17.91
N ILE A 526 -32.37 5.25 17.10
CA ILE A 526 -32.03 6.51 16.44
C ILE A 526 -32.80 6.53 15.12
N SER A 527 -33.51 7.60 14.83
CA SER A 527 -34.27 7.74 13.60
C SER A 527 -33.86 8.99 12.85
N ILE A 528 -33.68 8.84 11.53
CA ILE A 528 -33.43 9.97 10.63
C ILE A 528 -34.55 10.09 9.62
N PHE A 529 -34.95 11.33 9.36
CA PHE A 529 -36.03 11.66 8.47
C PHE A 529 -35.56 12.63 7.40
N MET A 530 -35.99 12.38 6.17
CA MET A 530 -35.85 13.30 5.04
C MET A 530 -37.23 13.66 4.51
N ARG A 531 -37.62 14.91 4.56
CA ARG A 531 -38.94 15.39 4.10
C ARG A 531 -38.87 16.88 3.69
N PRO A 532 -38.96 17.21 2.37
CA PRO A 532 -39.06 16.30 1.22
C PRO A 532 -37.70 15.60 0.94
N MET A 533 -37.69 14.63 0.03
CA MET A 533 -36.49 14.01 -0.49
C MET A 533 -35.53 15.07 -1.07
N SER A 534 -34.27 14.84 -0.96
CA SER A 534 -33.18 15.65 -1.58
C SER A 534 -32.22 14.79 -2.37
N ILE A 535 -31.67 15.33 -3.44
CA ILE A 535 -30.64 14.68 -4.24
C ILE A 535 -29.36 14.41 -3.42
N TYR A 536 -29.17 15.08 -2.28
CA TYR A 536 -28.04 14.90 -1.37
C TYR A 536 -28.28 13.82 -0.30
N ALA A 537 -29.40 13.12 -0.34
CA ALA A 537 -29.74 12.09 0.64
C ALA A 537 -28.96 10.81 0.37
N GLU A 538 -27.91 10.59 1.12
CA GLU A 538 -27.14 9.34 1.15
C GLU A 538 -27.32 8.69 2.52
N ILE A 539 -27.98 7.51 2.58
CA ILE A 539 -28.14 6.74 3.81
C ILE A 539 -26.85 5.97 4.08
N GLU A 540 -26.33 6.15 5.27
CA GLU A 540 -25.09 5.56 5.76
C GLU A 540 -25.28 5.01 7.18
N PRO A 541 -24.34 4.23 7.72
CA PRO A 541 -24.36 3.84 9.12
C PRO A 541 -24.43 5.05 10.06
N VAL A 542 -25.13 4.86 11.18
CA VAL A 542 -25.11 5.78 12.32
C VAL A 542 -24.22 5.16 13.40
N TYR A 543 -23.53 5.98 14.17
CA TYR A 543 -22.64 5.47 15.20
C TYR A 543 -23.13 5.89 16.59
N VAL A 544 -23.00 4.99 17.57
CA VAL A 544 -23.12 5.32 18.98
C VAL A 544 -21.73 5.30 19.60
N ILE A 545 -21.38 6.38 20.31
CA ILE A 545 -20.07 6.51 20.99
C ILE A 545 -20.26 6.72 22.49
N GLY A 546 -19.33 6.21 23.30
CA GLY A 546 -19.39 6.39 24.76
C GLY A 546 -18.49 5.43 25.55
N ASN A 547 -18.73 5.39 26.88
CA ASN A 547 -18.04 4.54 27.82
C ASN A 547 -18.80 3.23 28.03
N PHE A 548 -18.66 2.32 27.07
CA PHE A 548 -19.28 1.00 27.07
C PHE A 548 -18.37 -0.03 26.41
N ASP A 549 -18.68 -1.30 26.61
CA ASP A 549 -18.20 -2.41 25.81
C ASP A 549 -19.34 -2.98 24.98
N LEU A 550 -19.04 -3.82 24.01
CA LEU A 550 -20.00 -4.48 23.12
C LEU A 550 -20.01 -6.00 23.33
N GLU A 551 -21.18 -6.54 23.49
CA GLU A 551 -21.44 -7.96 23.54
C GLU A 551 -22.13 -8.41 22.25
N PRO A 552 -21.61 -9.43 21.50
CA PRO A 552 -22.25 -9.94 20.31
C PRO A 552 -23.61 -10.58 20.65
N GLN A 553 -24.60 -10.33 19.78
CA GLN A 553 -25.95 -10.91 19.88
C GLN A 553 -26.22 -11.82 18.68
N GLU A 554 -27.36 -12.51 18.67
CA GLU A 554 -27.85 -13.27 17.50
C GLU A 554 -28.06 -12.36 16.28
N GLN A 555 -28.32 -11.06 16.51
CA GLN A 555 -28.32 -10.00 15.52
C GLN A 555 -27.56 -8.81 16.08
N GLY A 556 -26.41 -8.47 15.43
CA GLY A 556 -25.59 -7.33 15.79
C GLY A 556 -24.99 -7.37 17.20
N TRP A 557 -25.10 -6.25 17.92
CA TRP A 557 -24.36 -5.98 19.15
C TRP A 557 -25.20 -5.27 20.20
N LYS A 558 -24.88 -5.53 21.47
CA LYS A 558 -25.50 -4.88 22.63
C LYS A 558 -24.46 -4.09 23.42
N LEU A 559 -24.79 -2.88 23.84
CA LEU A 559 -23.99 -2.11 24.78
C LEU A 559 -24.04 -2.77 26.16
N VAL A 560 -22.86 -2.98 26.75
CA VAL A 560 -22.68 -3.51 28.11
C VAL A 560 -21.72 -2.60 28.89
N PRO A 561 -21.68 -2.67 30.24
CA PRO A 561 -20.75 -1.87 31.04
C PRO A 561 -19.29 -2.09 30.62
N GLN A 562 -18.52 -1.02 30.62
CA GLN A 562 -17.09 -1.07 30.34
C GLN A 562 -16.37 -1.93 31.39
N THR A 563 -15.46 -2.78 30.92
CA THR A 563 -14.58 -3.64 31.72
C THR A 563 -13.12 -3.16 31.63
N ALA A 564 -12.29 -3.65 32.55
CA ALA A 564 -10.84 -3.42 32.46
C ALA A 564 -10.26 -4.18 31.27
N LEU A 565 -9.32 -3.56 30.56
CA LEU A 565 -8.64 -4.19 29.44
C LEU A 565 -7.44 -5.01 29.91
N GLU A 566 -7.18 -6.07 29.18
CA GLU A 566 -6.02 -6.95 29.34
C GLU A 566 -5.23 -6.97 28.01
N THR A 567 -4.02 -7.54 28.02
CA THR A 567 -3.29 -7.86 26.78
C THR A 567 -4.11 -8.85 25.95
N GLY A 568 -4.08 -8.67 24.63
CA GLY A 568 -4.85 -9.48 23.68
C GLY A 568 -5.70 -8.64 22.74
N SER A 569 -6.50 -9.33 21.92
CA SER A 569 -7.34 -8.72 20.91
C SER A 569 -8.44 -7.85 21.50
N TRP A 570 -8.52 -6.58 21.08
CA TRP A 570 -9.53 -5.61 21.51
C TRP A 570 -10.96 -6.04 21.17
N LYS A 571 -11.17 -6.60 19.98
CA LYS A 571 -12.51 -7.04 19.56
C LYS A 571 -13.10 -8.11 20.47
N LYS A 572 -12.24 -8.92 21.13
CA LYS A 572 -12.65 -9.94 22.11
C LYS A 572 -12.93 -9.38 23.50
N GLN A 573 -12.60 -8.09 23.70
CA GLN A 573 -12.73 -7.36 24.98
C GLN A 573 -13.76 -6.23 24.86
N GLY A 574 -14.79 -6.43 24.02
CA GLY A 574 -15.88 -5.48 23.88
C GLY A 574 -15.58 -4.26 22.98
N LEU A 575 -14.47 -4.28 22.21
CA LEU A 575 -14.06 -3.18 21.34
C LEU A 575 -13.98 -3.58 19.85
N PRO A 576 -15.03 -4.21 19.27
CA PRO A 576 -14.97 -4.75 17.92
C PRO A 576 -14.80 -3.66 16.84
N PHE A 577 -15.40 -2.47 17.03
CA PHE A 577 -15.36 -1.36 16.07
C PHE A 577 -14.34 -0.28 16.44
N TYR A 578 -13.55 -0.48 17.49
CA TYR A 578 -12.60 0.51 17.96
C TYR A 578 -11.41 0.65 16.99
N ALA A 579 -11.12 1.88 16.59
CA ALA A 579 -10.12 2.20 15.57
C ALA A 579 -8.95 3.05 16.06
N TYR A 580 -9.05 3.58 17.28
CA TYR A 580 -8.12 4.58 17.82
C TYR A 580 -7.05 3.97 18.74
N ASP A 581 -6.42 4.79 19.57
CA ASP A 581 -5.30 4.38 20.40
C ASP A 581 -5.74 3.63 21.67
N ILE A 582 -5.04 2.54 21.98
CA ILE A 582 -4.99 1.98 23.32
C ILE A 582 -3.58 2.15 23.86
N ARG A 583 -3.47 2.71 25.08
CA ARG A 583 -2.23 2.96 25.78
C ARG A 583 -1.89 1.81 26.72
N TYR A 584 -0.67 1.30 26.59
CA TYR A 584 -0.04 0.32 27.48
C TYR A 584 1.11 1.01 28.19
N SER A 585 1.09 1.06 29.53
CA SER A 585 2.04 1.82 30.32
C SER A 585 2.79 0.94 31.31
N LYS A 586 4.12 1.08 31.36
CA LYS A 586 5.00 0.51 32.38
C LYS A 586 5.73 1.60 33.13
N LYS A 587 5.96 1.38 34.43
CA LYS A 587 6.83 2.19 35.28
C LYS A 587 8.07 1.38 35.60
N VAL A 588 9.22 1.95 35.39
CA VAL A 588 10.52 1.32 35.60
C VAL A 588 11.51 2.29 36.23
N ASP A 589 12.29 1.81 37.17
CA ASP A 589 13.30 2.59 37.87
C ASP A 589 14.70 2.32 37.32
N GLY A 590 15.57 3.31 37.40
CA GLY A 590 17.02 3.12 37.31
C GLY A 590 17.52 2.74 35.92
N LEU A 591 16.90 3.25 34.84
CA LEU A 591 17.41 3.03 33.48
C LEU A 591 18.66 3.88 33.24
N ASN A 592 19.77 3.21 32.94
CA ASN A 592 21.04 3.83 32.58
C ASN A 592 21.64 3.14 31.37
N GLY A 593 22.23 3.91 30.44
CA GLY A 593 22.83 3.39 29.23
C GLY A 593 21.82 3.16 28.09
N PRO A 594 22.21 2.42 27.05
CA PRO A 594 21.33 2.06 25.94
C PRO A 594 20.11 1.25 26.39
N VAL A 595 18.92 1.72 25.98
CA VAL A 595 17.63 1.10 26.31
C VAL A 595 16.79 0.98 25.05
N LYS A 596 16.14 -0.17 24.87
CA LYS A 596 15.21 -0.41 23.77
C LYS A 596 13.85 -0.87 24.26
N VAL A 597 12.80 -0.46 23.56
CA VAL A 597 11.47 -1.07 23.64
C VAL A 597 11.31 -2.03 22.47
N LYS A 598 10.71 -3.19 22.74
CA LYS A 598 10.37 -4.19 21.73
C LYS A 598 8.94 -4.63 21.87
N LEU A 599 8.24 -4.71 20.74
CA LEU A 599 6.93 -5.35 20.63
C LEU A 599 7.12 -6.79 20.12
N ASN A 600 6.52 -7.76 20.81
CA ASN A 600 6.61 -9.17 20.45
C ASN A 600 5.49 -9.57 19.48
N ALA A 601 4.32 -9.88 20.02
CA ALA A 601 3.13 -10.18 19.21
C ALA A 601 2.15 -9.01 19.33
N TRP A 602 1.90 -8.33 18.23
CA TRP A 602 1.00 -7.18 18.18
C TRP A 602 0.33 -7.02 16.83
N GLU A 603 -0.81 -6.38 16.83
CA GLU A 603 -1.57 -6.05 15.65
C GLU A 603 -2.03 -4.59 15.73
N GLY A 604 -1.75 -3.81 14.71
CA GLY A 604 -2.07 -2.39 14.65
C GLY A 604 -1.54 -1.76 13.38
N THR A 605 -1.90 -0.51 13.14
CA THR A 605 -1.36 0.25 12.00
C THR A 605 0.04 0.76 12.31
N VAL A 606 0.22 1.29 13.52
CA VAL A 606 1.48 1.83 14.04
C VAL A 606 1.42 1.83 15.57
N ALA A 607 2.57 1.75 16.25
CA ALA A 607 2.68 1.98 17.68
C ALA A 607 3.57 3.21 17.94
N SER A 608 3.03 4.21 18.67
CA SER A 608 3.78 5.39 19.10
C SER A 608 4.34 5.17 20.51
N ILE A 609 5.63 5.43 20.70
CA ILE A 609 6.34 5.24 21.96
C ILE A 609 6.60 6.59 22.61
N PHE A 610 6.21 6.71 23.87
CA PHE A 610 6.47 7.88 24.71
C PHE A 610 7.25 7.48 25.96
N VAL A 611 8.18 8.31 26.36
CA VAL A 611 8.93 8.17 27.62
C VAL A 611 8.74 9.44 28.43
N ASN A 612 8.23 9.32 29.63
CA ASN A 612 7.96 10.45 30.52
C ASN A 612 7.06 11.55 29.92
N GLY A 613 6.20 11.14 28.94
CA GLY A 613 5.29 12.04 28.24
C GLY A 613 5.89 12.70 26.98
N GLU A 614 7.17 12.48 26.69
CA GLU A 614 7.83 12.91 25.45
C GLU A 614 7.81 11.79 24.41
N LYS A 615 7.52 12.13 23.16
CA LYS A 615 7.47 11.14 22.06
C LYS A 615 8.88 10.73 21.65
N ALA A 616 9.25 9.49 21.93
CA ALA A 616 10.53 8.91 21.53
C ALA A 616 10.58 8.49 20.06
N GLY A 617 9.44 7.99 19.53
CA GLY A 617 9.37 7.56 18.14
C GLY A 617 8.16 6.68 17.85
N ILE A 618 8.26 5.90 16.79
CA ILE A 618 7.24 4.93 16.41
C ILE A 618 7.86 3.55 16.14
N ILE A 619 7.04 2.51 16.29
CA ILE A 619 7.28 1.16 15.79
C ILE A 619 6.18 0.87 14.77
N GLY A 620 6.55 0.68 13.50
CA GLY A 620 5.60 0.45 12.42
C GLY A 620 5.99 -0.68 11.47
N TRP A 621 7.20 -1.26 11.63
CA TRP A 621 7.76 -2.37 10.83
C TRP A 621 8.83 -3.10 11.61
N GLN A 622 9.24 -4.28 11.14
CA GLN A 622 10.30 -5.08 11.79
C GLN A 622 11.66 -4.37 11.74
N PRO A 623 12.48 -4.60 12.82
CA PRO A 623 12.35 -5.64 13.86
C PRO A 623 11.43 -5.33 15.05
N TYR A 624 10.51 -4.40 14.94
CA TYR A 624 9.56 -3.94 15.99
C TYR A 624 10.27 -3.49 17.29
N GLU A 625 11.39 -2.81 17.13
CA GLU A 625 12.21 -2.26 18.21
C GLU A 625 12.41 -0.76 18.03
N LEU A 626 12.50 -0.02 19.14
CA LEU A 626 12.85 1.39 19.15
C LEU A 626 13.90 1.65 20.25
N ASP A 627 15.00 2.32 19.89
CA ASP A 627 15.97 2.84 20.84
C ASP A 627 15.38 4.08 21.53
N ILE A 628 15.30 4.04 22.86
CA ILE A 628 14.76 5.12 23.69
C ILE A 628 15.81 5.71 24.64
N SER A 629 17.09 5.43 24.41
CA SER A 629 18.21 5.78 25.30
C SER A 629 18.28 7.26 25.63
N GLU A 630 17.95 8.13 24.70
CA GLU A 630 18.00 9.60 24.87
C GLU A 630 16.86 10.15 25.73
N PHE A 631 15.81 9.37 25.98
CA PHE A 631 14.59 9.79 26.65
C PHE A 631 14.48 9.27 28.11
N VAL A 632 15.31 8.29 28.48
CA VAL A 632 15.28 7.68 29.81
C VAL A 632 16.14 8.45 30.82
N SER A 633 15.82 8.30 32.11
CA SER A 633 16.55 8.88 33.24
C SER A 633 16.92 7.83 34.28
N ALA A 634 17.87 8.15 35.15
CA ALA A 634 18.24 7.28 36.26
C ALA A 634 17.17 7.16 37.37
N GLU A 635 16.11 7.98 37.30
CA GLU A 635 14.97 7.95 38.21
C GLU A 635 13.86 7.06 37.68
N GLU A 636 12.64 7.12 38.25
CA GLU A 636 11.45 6.44 37.70
C GLU A 636 11.15 6.97 36.30
N ASN A 637 10.98 6.03 35.35
CA ASN A 637 10.54 6.33 34.00
C ASN A 637 9.17 5.72 33.77
N ARG A 638 8.30 6.44 33.07
CA ARG A 638 7.05 5.92 32.52
C ARG A 638 7.21 5.73 31.01
N ILE A 639 7.08 4.49 30.55
CA ILE A 639 7.12 4.14 29.14
C ILE A 639 5.71 3.79 28.70
N ASP A 640 5.20 4.54 27.73
CA ASP A 640 3.86 4.39 27.19
C ASP A 640 3.95 3.92 25.73
N VAL A 641 3.29 2.83 25.41
CA VAL A 641 3.10 2.32 24.05
C VAL A 641 1.65 2.57 23.66
N TYR A 642 1.43 3.38 22.64
CA TYR A 642 0.11 3.64 22.05
C TYR A 642 -0.02 2.82 20.79
N VAL A 643 -0.81 1.77 20.82
CA VAL A 643 -1.14 0.99 19.62
C VAL A 643 -2.35 1.64 18.94
N THR A 644 -2.21 1.99 17.66
CA THR A 644 -3.27 2.60 16.85
C THR A 644 -3.91 1.54 15.95
N GLY A 645 -5.23 1.44 15.98
CA GLY A 645 -6.00 0.59 15.07
C GLY A 645 -6.19 1.23 13.68
N SER A 646 -7.23 0.83 12.98
CA SER A 646 -7.59 1.41 11.69
C SER A 646 -9.10 1.53 11.49
N PHE A 647 -9.51 2.25 10.47
CA PHE A 647 -10.91 2.39 10.09
C PHE A 647 -11.53 1.13 9.48
N LYS A 648 -10.78 0.05 9.25
CA LYS A 648 -11.34 -1.22 8.81
C LYS A 648 -12.42 -1.71 9.78
N ASN A 649 -12.16 -1.66 11.08
CA ASN A 649 -13.14 -2.11 12.07
C ASN A 649 -14.32 -1.14 12.22
N LEU A 650 -14.13 0.14 11.97
CA LEU A 650 -15.17 1.16 12.15
C LEU A 650 -16.03 1.36 10.90
N LEU A 651 -15.38 1.46 9.71
CA LEU A 651 -16.03 1.81 8.45
C LEU A 651 -16.22 0.63 7.51
N GLY A 652 -15.61 -0.50 7.78
CA GLY A 652 -15.75 -1.72 6.98
C GLY A 652 -14.82 -1.82 5.75
N PRO A 653 -15.22 -2.64 4.76
CA PRO A 653 -16.46 -3.44 4.66
C PRO A 653 -16.53 -4.56 5.71
N HIS A 654 -17.71 -4.72 6.33
CA HIS A 654 -17.89 -5.68 7.43
C HIS A 654 -18.44 -7.03 7.00
N HIS A 655 -19.01 -7.15 5.79
CA HIS A 655 -19.78 -8.32 5.37
C HIS A 655 -19.29 -8.97 4.07
N ASN A 656 -18.41 -8.33 3.32
CA ASN A 656 -17.91 -8.84 2.06
C ASN A 656 -16.39 -8.77 2.01
N VAL A 657 -15.75 -9.78 2.58
CA VAL A 657 -14.30 -9.90 2.55
C VAL A 657 -13.91 -11.07 1.67
N THR A 658 -13.71 -10.77 0.41
CA THR A 658 -13.21 -11.75 -0.55
C THR A 658 -11.69 -11.82 -0.52
N ARG A 659 -11.00 -10.71 -0.19
CA ARG A 659 -9.54 -10.61 -0.17
C ARG A 659 -9.08 -9.37 0.59
N ARG A 660 -8.17 -9.55 1.55
CA ARG A 660 -7.50 -8.46 2.26
C ARG A 660 -6.61 -7.66 1.32
N GLY A 661 -6.50 -6.35 1.56
CA GLY A 661 -5.67 -5.45 0.76
C GLY A 661 -6.19 -5.18 -0.64
N ILE A 662 -7.44 -5.58 -0.94
CA ILE A 662 -8.15 -5.26 -2.19
C ILE A 662 -9.56 -4.83 -1.86
N VAL A 663 -9.77 -3.51 -1.73
CA VAL A 663 -11.07 -2.93 -1.35
C VAL A 663 -11.51 -1.91 -2.39
N THR A 664 -12.65 -2.15 -2.96
CA THR A 664 -13.26 -1.30 -3.99
C THR A 664 -14.65 -0.86 -3.53
N PRO A 665 -15.30 0.12 -4.18
CA PRO A 665 -16.68 0.50 -3.85
C PRO A 665 -17.65 -0.68 -3.82
N TRP A 666 -17.40 -1.72 -4.62
CA TRP A 666 -18.21 -2.93 -4.64
C TRP A 666 -18.13 -3.74 -3.34
N SER A 667 -17.00 -3.65 -2.62
CA SER A 667 -16.80 -4.37 -1.36
C SER A 667 -17.81 -3.98 -0.28
N PHE A 668 -18.36 -2.75 -0.33
CA PHE A 668 -19.33 -2.21 0.62
C PHE A 668 -20.78 -2.49 0.26
N LYS A 669 -21.05 -3.02 -0.94
CA LYS A 669 -22.42 -3.19 -1.46
C LYS A 669 -23.10 -4.49 -1.05
N TYR A 670 -22.33 -5.47 -0.59
CA TYR A 670 -22.82 -6.80 -0.29
C TYR A 670 -22.82 -7.06 1.21
N ALA A 671 -23.96 -7.51 1.71
CA ALA A 671 -24.16 -7.94 3.07
C ALA A 671 -25.25 -9.03 3.12
N PRO A 672 -25.42 -9.79 4.21
CA PRO A 672 -26.57 -10.65 4.43
C PRO A 672 -27.89 -9.86 4.34
N GLU A 673 -28.97 -10.55 3.94
CA GLU A 673 -30.30 -9.91 3.82
C GLU A 673 -30.78 -9.32 5.14
N GLN A 674 -30.47 -9.98 6.26
CA GLN A 674 -30.76 -9.58 7.64
C GLN A 674 -29.46 -9.43 8.42
N GLN A 675 -29.49 -8.67 9.49
CA GLN A 675 -28.33 -8.45 10.34
C GLN A 675 -27.76 -9.77 10.86
N PRO A 676 -26.48 -10.07 10.59
CA PRO A 676 -25.85 -11.30 11.07
C PRO A 676 -25.55 -11.22 12.57
N GLN A 677 -25.12 -12.36 13.13
CA GLN A 677 -24.56 -12.37 14.48
C GLN A 677 -23.39 -11.41 14.59
N GLY A 678 -23.21 -10.77 15.75
CA GLY A 678 -22.07 -9.89 15.98
C GLY A 678 -20.73 -10.53 15.67
N THR A 679 -20.56 -11.83 15.98
CA THR A 679 -19.33 -12.59 15.70
C THR A 679 -19.05 -12.80 14.22
N ASP A 680 -20.01 -12.61 13.33
CA ASP A 680 -19.90 -12.85 11.90
C ASP A 680 -19.46 -11.58 11.11
N TYR A 681 -19.33 -10.46 11.81
CA TYR A 681 -18.70 -9.27 11.23
C TYR A 681 -17.21 -9.51 10.95
N ASP A 682 -16.76 -9.14 9.76
CA ASP A 682 -15.34 -9.24 9.41
C ASP A 682 -14.55 -8.08 10.03
N LEU A 683 -13.94 -8.35 11.17
CA LEU A 683 -13.19 -7.41 11.98
C LEU A 683 -11.78 -7.94 12.26
N LEU A 684 -10.80 -7.03 12.27
CA LEU A 684 -9.42 -7.34 12.58
C LEU A 684 -9.19 -7.45 14.09
N ASP A 685 -8.25 -8.29 14.47
CA ASP A 685 -7.68 -8.29 15.80
C ASP A 685 -6.65 -7.14 15.90
N TYR A 686 -6.87 -6.19 16.79
CA TYR A 686 -5.90 -5.15 17.15
C TYR A 686 -5.51 -5.28 18.60
N GLY A 687 -4.30 -4.82 18.95
CA GLY A 687 -3.78 -4.79 20.31
C GLY A 687 -2.40 -5.41 20.47
N LEU A 688 -1.83 -5.31 21.68
CA LEU A 688 -0.69 -6.14 22.06
C LEU A 688 -1.22 -7.52 22.46
N MET A 689 -0.88 -8.54 21.66
CA MET A 689 -1.23 -9.94 21.97
C MET A 689 -0.36 -10.49 23.10
N GLU A 690 0.89 -9.97 23.17
CA GLU A 690 1.82 -10.13 24.28
C GLU A 690 2.28 -8.75 24.72
N ASP A 691 2.59 -8.58 26.02
CA ASP A 691 3.06 -7.30 26.54
C ASP A 691 4.41 -6.91 25.92
N PHE A 692 4.73 -5.62 25.90
CA PHE A 692 6.00 -5.16 25.37
C PHE A 692 7.15 -5.36 26.35
N ASP A 693 8.35 -5.55 25.82
CA ASP A 693 9.57 -5.74 26.61
C ASP A 693 10.46 -4.51 26.57
N ILE A 694 11.24 -4.36 27.63
CA ILE A 694 12.29 -3.35 27.76
C ILE A 694 13.62 -4.07 27.85
N PHE A 695 14.54 -3.69 26.98
CA PHE A 695 15.89 -4.23 26.94
C PHE A 695 16.89 -3.15 27.40
N VAL A 696 17.79 -3.53 28.29
CA VAL A 696 18.85 -2.65 28.82
C VAL A 696 20.21 -3.21 28.43
N SER A 697 21.19 -2.33 28.22
CA SER A 697 22.58 -2.77 27.99
C SER A 697 23.19 -3.31 29.29
N GLU A 698 24.00 -4.38 29.19
CA GLU A 698 24.82 -4.88 30.28
C GLU A 698 25.94 -3.91 30.63
#